data_8d70adbe6a278afcdde0b4ee687206a6
#
_entry.id   8d70adbe6a278afcdde0b4ee687206a6
#
_cell.length_a   1.000
_cell.length_b   1.000
_cell.length_c   1.000
_cell.angle_alpha   90.00
_cell.angle_beta   90.00
_cell.angle_gamma   90.00
#
_symmetry.space_group_name_H-M   'P 1'
#
loop_
_entity.id
_entity.type
_entity.pdbx_description
1 polymer ?
#
loop_
_entity_poly.entity_id
_entity_poly.type
_entity_poly.pdbx_seq_one_letter_code
_entity_poly.pdbx_strand_id
1 'polypeptide(L)'
;MRYYLAAVFIMLGFCLSAYGQTGTMGENISLGTTRQAAYHKMSPLLRQLTRQDNRQRREGKLMEKGGKGKEICAFIQISEDGEEVLSNNGCRKLAQAGNIYIASIPIKRIANLSSDPRVKRIEANKSNKILMDSTAMHVNTLPVYEGKALPQAFTGKGVVMGVMDIGFDLTHPNFFDSTLSNYRIKRMWDQISPDTLQSSLYVGRDYTTEEELLAIGRSYDGEEQTHGTHTAGIAAGSGYNSKYRGMAYESDICLVANATSADFPLIDSTLIERYTYAVDALGFKYIFDYADSVGKPCVISFSEGSAQDFFGYDYLYYAMLDSMSGPGHIIVASAGNEGNRISYIHKERGRESAGNFLYSNTDHASGVIKSDKDFTLRLVAYTSRNDTLQIPSQRIIEQVDSEYVDTVYISDVQYIINMAAYPSCYNPAEMCYDYNIQVMGKLGAIQELSLEVVGREADIEVYRYSGYFVTSNRNPALCDGVTEHNIHSPASAPSVICVGATGYRTGITNYLGEYRPFNDGTNGKRSGYSSVGPTMDYRIKPDVMAPGTNVISSYSSYYIEKHPDASDVLSDVEHFDVNGRTYAWNSNTGTSMSTPVVSGAIALWLQAKPDLTPQDILKVFERTCSHYDPTLSYPNNYYGYGQIDVYRGLLDILGIDKIEGISSHQVQRVKCRPADGILYVDIEEEGKKGSMTVSIYATNGILMKQARIDDTAGTYQIDISNLPKGIYAVQVNGGTPSTTGSMLFRQ
;
A
#
# COMPACT_ATOMS: atom_id res chain seq x y z
N MET A 1 6.86 -3.32 26.59
CA MET A 1 6.08 -2.17 27.09
C MET A 1 6.92 -1.09 27.80
N ARG A 2 8.24 -1.12 27.72
CA ARG A 2 9.15 -0.08 28.28
C ARG A 2 10.06 0.60 27.24
N TYR A 3 10.04 0.17 26.00
CA TYR A 3 10.91 0.69 24.94
C TYR A 3 10.19 1.61 23.91
N TYR A 4 8.86 1.72 23.95
CA TYR A 4 8.09 2.63 23.07
C TYR A 4 8.12 4.11 23.52
N LEU A 5 8.67 4.41 24.67
CA LEU A 5 8.72 5.78 25.22
C LEU A 5 9.97 6.58 24.81
N ALA A 6 11.00 5.95 24.26
CA ALA A 6 12.27 6.63 23.97
C ALA A 6 12.29 7.34 22.59
N ALA A 7 11.61 6.82 21.59
CA ALA A 7 11.62 7.39 20.25
C ALA A 7 10.72 8.65 20.12
N VAL A 8 9.70 8.79 20.96
CA VAL A 8 8.82 9.97 21.00
C VAL A 8 9.48 11.14 21.72
N PHE A 9 10.41 10.89 22.65
CA PHE A 9 11.05 11.94 23.45
C PHE A 9 12.11 12.76 22.70
N ILE A 10 12.66 12.28 21.59
CA ILE A 10 13.67 13.04 20.81
C ILE A 10 13.02 14.14 19.94
N MET A 11 11.74 14.05 19.62
CA MET A 11 11.01 15.14 18.94
C MET A 11 10.39 16.18 19.89
N LEU A 12 10.33 15.93 21.17
CA LEU A 12 9.60 16.76 22.15
C LEU A 12 10.51 17.59 23.08
N GLY A 13 11.84 17.49 22.95
CA GLY A 13 12.80 18.06 23.90
C GLY A 13 13.09 19.57 23.78
N PHE A 14 12.44 20.35 22.90
CA PHE A 14 12.86 21.73 22.63
C PHE A 14 11.76 22.80 22.66
N CYS A 15 10.82 22.72 23.55
CA CYS A 15 9.85 23.80 23.75
C CYS A 15 9.61 24.18 25.21
N LEU A 16 10.64 24.41 26.00
CA LEU A 16 10.47 25.05 27.32
C LEU A 16 11.72 25.88 27.64
N SER A 17 11.68 27.14 27.26
CA SER A 17 12.19 28.28 28.04
C SER A 17 12.33 29.53 27.17
N ALA A 18 11.37 30.44 27.28
CA ALA A 18 11.62 31.86 26.98
C ALA A 18 10.60 32.71 27.75
N TYR A 19 10.94 33.10 28.95
CA TYR A 19 10.38 34.31 29.57
C TYR A 19 11.53 35.27 29.91
N GLY A 20 11.46 36.45 29.29
CA GLY A 20 11.92 37.73 29.82
C GLY A 20 13.40 38.06 29.75
N GLN A 21 13.72 39.00 28.88
CA GLN A 21 14.37 40.24 29.32
C GLN A 21 14.53 41.22 28.14
N THR A 22 14.08 42.44 28.36
CA THR A 22 14.32 43.63 27.54
C THR A 22 15.78 44.08 27.69
N GLY A 23 16.45 44.37 26.56
CA GLY A 23 17.82 44.92 26.57
C GLY A 23 18.23 45.48 25.21
N THR A 24 18.44 46.72 25.21
CA THR A 24 18.86 47.74 24.25
C THR A 24 19.78 47.40 23.10
N MET A 25 19.61 48.18 22.02
CA MET A 25 20.37 48.41 20.77
C MET A 25 21.89 48.20 20.83
N GLY A 26 22.41 47.67 19.72
CA GLY A 26 23.80 47.74 19.34
C GLY A 26 24.15 47.03 18.04
N GLU A 27 24.45 47.84 17.02
CA GLU A 27 25.28 47.60 15.86
C GLU A 27 24.78 46.80 14.66
N ASN A 28 24.68 47.52 13.55
CA ASN A 28 24.45 47.09 12.19
C ASN A 28 25.50 46.07 11.70
N ILE A 29 25.17 44.82 11.62
CA ILE A 29 25.82 43.86 10.72
C ILE A 29 24.92 43.74 9.49
N SER A 30 25.47 44.14 8.33
CA SER A 30 24.88 43.96 7.02
C SER A 30 24.56 42.48 6.80
N LEU A 31 23.34 42.05 7.14
CA LEU A 31 22.78 40.78 6.75
C LEU A 31 22.46 40.88 5.27
N GLY A 32 23.23 40.17 4.43
CA GLY A 32 22.84 39.90 3.05
C GLY A 32 21.37 39.48 2.99
N THR A 33 20.63 40.09 2.05
CA THR A 33 19.20 39.89 1.85
C THR A 33 18.87 38.38 1.83
N THR A 34 18.41 37.84 2.95
CA THR A 34 17.83 36.49 3.02
C THR A 34 16.56 36.52 2.19
N ARG A 35 16.59 35.91 1.03
CA ARG A 35 15.36 35.70 0.22
C ARG A 35 14.36 34.97 1.08
N GLN A 36 13.16 35.51 1.17
CA GLN A 36 12.06 34.89 1.92
C GLN A 36 11.73 33.51 1.33
N ALA A 37 11.62 32.49 2.16
CA ALA A 37 11.31 31.14 1.72
C ALA A 37 9.96 31.08 1.02
N ALA A 38 9.89 30.41 -0.14
CA ALA A 38 8.66 30.25 -0.90
C ALA A 38 7.92 28.97 -0.42
N TYR A 39 7.27 29.03 0.75
CA TYR A 39 6.62 27.89 1.38
C TYR A 39 5.55 27.21 0.52
N HIS A 40 4.87 27.96 -0.36
CA HIS A 40 3.89 27.42 -1.29
C HIS A 40 4.45 26.42 -2.31
N LYS A 41 5.77 26.43 -2.51
CA LYS A 41 6.46 25.47 -3.39
C LYS A 41 6.91 24.18 -2.68
N MET A 42 6.70 24.07 -1.38
CA MET A 42 7.24 22.98 -0.54
C MET A 42 6.15 22.05 -0.04
N SER A 43 6.46 20.75 0.12
CA SER A 43 5.63 19.81 0.87
C SER A 43 5.66 20.11 2.39
N PRO A 44 4.70 19.58 3.18
CA PRO A 44 4.59 19.87 4.62
C PRO A 44 5.87 19.60 5.42
N LEU A 45 6.51 18.44 5.20
CA LEU A 45 7.77 18.10 5.86
C LEU A 45 8.85 19.17 5.60
N LEU A 46 9.01 19.59 4.34
CA LEU A 46 10.00 20.60 3.97
C LEU A 46 9.69 21.97 4.58
N ARG A 47 8.41 22.33 4.68
CA ARG A 47 7.98 23.56 5.37
C ARG A 47 8.36 23.51 6.85
N GLN A 48 8.07 22.39 7.51
CA GLN A 48 8.41 22.19 8.92
C GLN A 48 9.92 22.31 9.15
N LEU A 49 10.72 21.58 8.35
CA LEU A 49 12.20 21.64 8.48
C LEU A 49 12.76 23.03 8.21
N THR A 50 12.23 23.74 7.20
CA THR A 50 12.65 25.11 6.88
C THR A 50 12.32 26.09 8.00
N ARG A 51 11.14 25.98 8.63
CA ARG A 51 10.73 26.81 9.76
C ARG A 51 11.59 26.54 11.00
N GLN A 52 11.88 25.26 11.29
CA GLN A 52 12.77 24.88 12.39
C GLN A 52 14.19 25.43 12.21
N ASP A 53 14.78 25.35 11.00
CA ASP A 53 16.09 25.91 10.69
C ASP A 53 16.08 27.44 10.85
N ASN A 54 15.08 28.15 10.33
CA ASN A 54 14.92 29.58 10.46
C ASN A 54 14.75 30.02 11.93
N ARG A 55 14.01 29.26 12.74
CA ARG A 55 13.85 29.54 14.17
C ARG A 55 15.14 29.38 14.94
N GLN A 56 15.87 28.27 14.71
CA GLN A 56 17.17 28.02 15.35
C GLN A 56 18.21 29.13 14.99
N ARG A 57 18.19 29.63 13.75
CA ARG A 57 19.04 30.77 13.34
C ARG A 57 18.68 32.06 14.06
N ARG A 58 17.37 32.36 14.20
CA ARG A 58 16.90 33.56 14.94
C ARG A 58 17.27 33.48 16.43
N GLU A 59 17.29 32.27 17.00
CA GLU A 59 17.66 32.03 18.41
C GLU A 59 19.18 31.95 18.65
N GLY A 60 20.02 32.10 17.62
CA GLY A 60 21.48 32.06 17.73
C GLY A 60 22.10 30.72 18.11
N LYS A 61 21.31 29.61 18.00
CA LYS A 61 21.68 28.24 18.42
C LYS A 61 22.51 27.47 17.39
N LEU A 62 22.73 28.00 16.19
CA LEU A 62 23.49 27.36 15.12
C LEU A 62 24.91 27.90 15.02
N MET A 63 25.77 27.51 15.97
CA MET A 63 27.22 27.55 15.83
C MET A 63 27.79 26.15 16.12
N GLU A 64 27.55 25.19 15.28
CA GLU A 64 28.38 23.98 15.22
C GLU A 64 29.47 24.17 14.16
N LYS A 65 30.68 24.40 14.63
CA LYS A 65 31.89 24.35 13.81
C LYS A 65 32.18 22.88 13.48
N GLY A 66 32.04 22.48 12.20
CA GLY A 66 32.74 21.31 11.65
C GLY A 66 31.92 20.03 11.39
N GLY A 67 30.60 20.00 11.57
CA GLY A 67 29.79 18.83 11.19
C GLY A 67 29.28 18.91 9.74
N LYS A 68 29.17 17.77 9.01
CA LYS A 68 28.39 17.68 7.78
C LYS A 68 26.94 18.07 8.13
N GLY A 69 26.41 19.16 7.55
CA GLY A 69 25.05 19.61 7.83
C GLY A 69 24.03 18.53 7.44
N LYS A 70 22.90 18.48 8.17
CA LYS A 70 21.78 17.56 7.83
C LYS A 70 21.30 17.79 6.41
N GLU A 71 21.07 16.71 5.69
CA GLU A 71 20.57 16.68 4.31
C GLU A 71 19.27 15.91 4.24
N ILE A 72 18.41 16.26 3.26
CA ILE A 72 17.19 15.54 2.93
C ILE A 72 17.19 15.15 1.46
N CYS A 73 16.70 13.95 1.14
CA CYS A 73 16.43 13.55 -0.22
C CYS A 73 15.06 14.05 -0.64
N ALA A 74 14.96 14.74 -1.78
CA ALA A 74 13.71 15.32 -2.24
C ALA A 74 13.61 15.36 -3.77
N PHE A 75 12.38 15.43 -4.26
CA PHE A 75 12.08 15.78 -5.64
C PHE A 75 12.10 17.31 -5.82
N ILE A 76 12.65 17.77 -6.93
CA ILE A 76 12.71 19.18 -7.28
C ILE A 76 12.28 19.32 -8.75
N GLN A 77 11.27 20.14 -9.01
CA GLN A 77 10.90 20.52 -10.37
C GLN A 77 11.57 21.86 -10.72
N ILE A 78 12.40 21.87 -11.76
CA ILE A 78 13.15 23.03 -12.22
C ILE A 78 12.85 23.28 -13.70
N SER A 79 12.45 24.51 -14.04
CA SER A 79 12.03 24.83 -15.42
C SER A 79 13.20 24.90 -16.41
N GLU A 80 14.36 25.37 -15.96
CA GLU A 80 15.57 25.58 -16.79
C GLU A 80 16.83 25.59 -15.92
N ASP A 81 17.99 25.31 -16.50
CA ASP A 81 19.32 25.36 -15.86
C ASP A 81 19.41 24.56 -14.55
N GLY A 82 18.79 23.38 -14.49
CA GLY A 82 18.66 22.57 -13.27
C GLY A 82 20.00 22.25 -12.60
N GLU A 83 21.03 21.93 -13.35
CA GLU A 83 22.37 21.65 -12.83
C GLU A 83 22.97 22.89 -12.13
N GLU A 84 22.81 24.07 -12.72
CA GLU A 84 23.26 25.33 -12.12
C GLU A 84 22.49 25.64 -10.84
N VAL A 85 21.14 25.47 -10.86
CA VAL A 85 20.29 25.69 -9.68
C VAL A 85 20.69 24.79 -8.53
N LEU A 86 20.90 23.50 -8.79
CA LEU A 86 21.32 22.51 -7.80
C LEU A 86 22.70 22.85 -7.24
N SER A 87 23.68 23.12 -8.11
CA SER A 87 25.05 23.45 -7.72
C SER A 87 25.12 24.72 -6.86
N ASN A 88 24.42 25.80 -7.25
CA ASN A 88 24.38 27.06 -6.54
C ASN A 88 23.78 26.93 -5.12
N ASN A 89 22.95 25.90 -4.90
CA ASN A 89 22.37 25.60 -3.59
C ASN A 89 23.10 24.48 -2.85
N GLY A 90 24.21 23.96 -3.39
CA GLY A 90 24.99 22.88 -2.79
C GLY A 90 24.22 21.56 -2.73
N CYS A 91 23.25 21.37 -3.63
CA CYS A 91 22.51 20.14 -3.77
C CYS A 91 23.28 19.15 -4.63
N ARG A 92 23.17 17.86 -4.31
CA ARG A 92 23.75 16.77 -5.12
C ARG A 92 22.63 16.06 -5.90
N LYS A 93 22.70 16.11 -7.24
CA LYS A 93 21.80 15.34 -8.10
C LYS A 93 21.99 13.85 -7.90
N LEU A 94 20.90 13.10 -7.78
CA LEU A 94 20.87 11.64 -7.62
C LEU A 94 20.23 10.97 -8.84
N ALA A 95 19.13 11.53 -9.35
CA ALA A 95 18.45 11.08 -10.57
C ALA A 95 17.72 12.24 -11.24
N GLN A 96 17.24 12.02 -12.48
CA GLN A 96 16.50 13.02 -13.23
C GLN A 96 15.53 12.33 -14.22
N ALA A 97 14.32 12.89 -14.32
CA ALA A 97 13.34 12.56 -15.36
C ALA A 97 12.75 13.87 -15.90
N GLY A 98 13.05 14.21 -17.14
CA GLY A 98 12.66 15.49 -17.72
C GLY A 98 13.13 16.67 -16.90
N ASN A 99 12.21 17.50 -16.39
CA ASN A 99 12.50 18.67 -15.54
C ASN A 99 12.38 18.37 -14.03
N ILE A 100 12.23 17.10 -13.65
CA ILE A 100 12.16 16.62 -12.26
C ILE A 100 13.51 16.01 -11.88
N TYR A 101 14.06 16.46 -10.77
CA TYR A 101 15.32 16.00 -10.19
C TYR A 101 15.05 15.32 -8.85
N ILE A 102 15.70 14.18 -8.58
CA ILE A 102 15.91 13.69 -7.21
C ILE A 102 17.25 14.20 -6.76
N ALA A 103 17.30 14.91 -5.64
CA ALA A 103 18.54 15.49 -5.13
C ALA A 103 18.65 15.42 -3.61
N SER A 104 19.89 15.26 -3.12
CA SER A 104 20.23 15.51 -1.73
C SER A 104 20.36 17.03 -1.51
N ILE A 105 19.54 17.55 -0.62
CA ILE A 105 19.44 18.99 -0.33
C ILE A 105 19.92 19.25 1.10
N PRO A 106 20.95 20.08 1.34
CA PRO A 106 21.24 20.53 2.69
C PRO A 106 20.06 21.29 3.29
N ILE A 107 19.55 20.88 4.45
CA ILE A 107 18.30 21.44 5.05
C ILE A 107 18.38 22.97 5.14
N LYS A 108 19.54 23.51 5.53
CA LYS A 108 19.80 24.96 5.59
C LYS A 108 19.67 25.69 4.24
N ARG A 109 19.59 24.99 3.12
CA ARG A 109 19.49 25.56 1.76
C ARG A 109 18.08 25.50 1.17
N ILE A 110 17.16 24.81 1.81
CA ILE A 110 15.79 24.65 1.30
C ILE A 110 15.12 25.99 1.07
N ALA A 111 15.25 26.94 2.01
CA ALA A 111 14.69 28.29 1.87
C ALA A 111 15.21 29.01 0.62
N ASN A 112 16.53 29.01 0.41
CA ASN A 112 17.17 29.66 -0.75
C ASN A 112 16.76 28.95 -2.07
N LEU A 113 16.78 27.62 -2.07
CA LEU A 113 16.38 26.83 -3.23
C LEU A 113 14.93 27.12 -3.64
N SER A 114 14.01 27.19 -2.68
CA SER A 114 12.59 27.48 -2.96
C SER A 114 12.36 28.88 -3.52
N SER A 115 13.19 29.85 -3.15
CA SER A 115 13.07 31.23 -3.61
C SER A 115 13.64 31.47 -5.03
N ASP A 116 14.31 30.49 -5.63
CA ASP A 116 14.72 30.57 -7.04
C ASP A 116 13.48 30.50 -7.94
N PRO A 117 13.27 31.45 -8.88
CA PRO A 117 12.08 31.48 -9.74
C PRO A 117 12.01 30.28 -10.71
N ARG A 118 13.15 29.65 -11.01
CA ARG A 118 13.24 28.46 -11.86
C ARG A 118 12.76 27.20 -11.12
N VAL A 119 12.83 27.17 -9.79
CA VAL A 119 12.26 26.11 -8.96
C VAL A 119 10.75 26.29 -8.88
N LYS A 120 10.00 25.31 -9.36
CA LYS A 120 8.54 25.33 -9.37
C LYS A 120 7.98 24.62 -8.13
N ARG A 121 8.61 23.49 -7.73
CA ARG A 121 8.13 22.65 -6.65
C ARG A 121 9.27 21.87 -5.99
N ILE A 122 9.16 21.60 -4.68
CA ILE A 122 10.06 20.74 -3.92
C ILE A 122 9.21 19.85 -3.03
N GLU A 123 9.37 18.51 -3.16
CA GLU A 123 8.59 17.52 -2.43
C GLU A 123 9.48 16.53 -1.70
N ALA A 124 9.14 16.25 -0.45
CA ALA A 124 9.60 15.13 0.34
C ALA A 124 8.54 14.82 1.39
N ASN A 125 8.36 13.52 1.73
CA ASN A 125 7.47 13.08 2.80
C ASN A 125 8.11 11.92 3.55
N LYS A 126 7.61 11.54 4.72
CA LYS A 126 8.14 10.42 5.51
C LYS A 126 7.39 9.12 5.23
N SER A 127 8.08 8.06 5.47
CA SER A 127 7.95 6.67 5.07
C SER A 127 6.72 5.88 5.55
N ASN A 128 6.59 4.74 5.01
CA ASN A 128 5.54 3.74 4.88
C ASN A 128 5.21 2.91 6.14
N LYS A 129 4.08 2.18 6.11
CA LYS A 129 3.66 1.19 7.11
C LYS A 129 3.39 -0.16 6.43
N ILE A 130 3.58 -1.25 7.16
CA ILE A 130 3.57 -2.64 6.70
C ILE A 130 2.17 -3.26 6.69
N LEU A 131 1.89 -4.16 5.73
CA LEU A 131 0.62 -4.87 5.60
C LEU A 131 0.78 -6.24 4.89
N MET A 132 -0.04 -7.26 5.13
CA MET A 132 0.26 -8.67 4.83
C MET A 132 -0.88 -9.55 4.25
N ASP A 133 -0.62 -10.46 3.31
CA ASP A 133 -0.93 -11.84 2.94
C ASP A 133 -1.94 -12.23 1.82
N SER A 134 -1.80 -13.16 1.00
CA SER A 134 -1.82 -14.27 0.07
C SER A 134 -2.96 -14.74 -0.82
N THR A 135 -3.02 -15.36 -1.95
CA THR A 135 -3.07 -16.78 -2.44
C THR A 135 -3.39 -16.98 -3.94
N ALA A 136 -2.65 -17.87 -4.61
CA ALA A 136 -2.69 -18.13 -6.05
C ALA A 136 -3.96 -18.90 -6.57
N MET A 137 -4.63 -19.70 -5.72
CA MET A 137 -5.75 -20.55 -6.17
C MET A 137 -7.01 -19.77 -6.56
N HIS A 138 -7.32 -18.71 -5.82
CA HIS A 138 -8.56 -17.94 -6.02
C HIS A 138 -8.50 -16.96 -7.19
N VAL A 139 -7.32 -16.84 -7.82
CA VAL A 139 -7.11 -15.98 -8.99
C VAL A 139 -6.92 -16.77 -10.29
N ASN A 140 -7.32 -18.04 -10.30
CA ASN A 140 -7.36 -18.91 -11.48
C ASN A 140 -5.99 -19.13 -12.16
N THR A 141 -4.91 -19.36 -11.39
CA THR A 141 -3.55 -19.51 -11.95
C THR A 141 -3.22 -20.94 -12.37
N LEU A 142 -3.86 -21.97 -11.82
CA LEU A 142 -3.53 -23.36 -12.10
C LEU A 142 -3.54 -23.70 -13.60
N PRO A 143 -4.54 -23.30 -14.41
CA PRO A 143 -4.54 -23.55 -15.85
C PRO A 143 -3.36 -22.91 -16.59
N VAL A 144 -2.83 -21.81 -16.05
CA VAL A 144 -1.66 -21.10 -16.61
C VAL A 144 -0.38 -21.92 -16.42
N TYR A 145 -0.21 -22.50 -15.23
CA TYR A 145 0.93 -23.37 -14.92
C TYR A 145 0.90 -24.70 -15.68
N GLU A 146 -0.31 -25.19 -15.97
CA GLU A 146 -0.51 -26.41 -16.77
C GLU A 146 -0.40 -26.15 -18.27
N GLY A 147 -0.36 -24.91 -18.71
CA GLY A 147 -0.40 -24.55 -20.14
C GLY A 147 -1.72 -24.92 -20.81
N LYS A 148 -2.82 -24.97 -20.03
CA LYS A 148 -4.12 -25.45 -20.50
C LYS A 148 -4.68 -24.52 -21.58
N ALA A 149 -4.83 -25.04 -22.81
CA ALA A 149 -5.22 -24.27 -23.99
C ALA A 149 -4.35 -23.02 -24.25
N LEU A 150 -3.10 -23.03 -23.79
CA LEU A 150 -2.08 -22.01 -23.98
C LEU A 150 -0.95 -22.55 -24.83
N PRO A 151 -0.14 -21.70 -25.48
CA PRO A 151 1.03 -22.14 -26.27
C PRO A 151 2.09 -22.90 -25.44
N GLN A 152 2.17 -22.56 -24.16
CA GLN A 152 3.09 -23.15 -23.17
C GLN A 152 2.59 -22.90 -21.75
N ALA A 153 3.23 -23.49 -20.75
CA ALA A 153 3.11 -23.11 -19.36
C ALA A 153 3.79 -21.74 -19.13
N PHE A 154 3.19 -20.89 -18.30
CA PHE A 154 3.76 -19.60 -17.92
C PHE A 154 4.03 -19.61 -16.42
N THR A 155 5.27 -19.25 -16.04
CA THR A 155 5.84 -19.42 -14.71
C THR A 155 6.57 -18.18 -14.20
N GLY A 156 6.61 -17.12 -15.02
CA GLY A 156 7.38 -15.90 -14.82
C GLY A 156 8.83 -15.99 -15.32
N LYS A 157 9.18 -17.09 -16.00
CA LYS A 157 10.54 -17.28 -16.56
C LYS A 157 10.88 -16.20 -17.56
N GLY A 158 12.07 -15.57 -17.40
CA GLY A 158 12.53 -14.50 -18.28
C GLY A 158 11.99 -13.11 -17.88
N VAL A 159 11.35 -12.98 -16.73
CA VAL A 159 10.86 -11.72 -16.15
C VAL A 159 11.63 -11.43 -14.88
N VAL A 160 11.91 -10.16 -14.58
CA VAL A 160 12.43 -9.70 -13.29
C VAL A 160 11.25 -9.37 -12.37
N MET A 161 11.17 -10.06 -11.24
CA MET A 161 10.30 -9.70 -10.12
C MET A 161 11.07 -8.79 -9.18
N GLY A 162 10.78 -7.49 -9.22
CA GLY A 162 11.25 -6.54 -8.23
C GLY A 162 10.40 -6.64 -6.97
N VAL A 163 11.03 -6.69 -5.80
CA VAL A 163 10.33 -6.56 -4.52
C VAL A 163 11.04 -5.49 -3.70
N MET A 164 10.32 -4.43 -3.37
CA MET A 164 10.78 -3.38 -2.48
C MET A 164 9.98 -3.45 -1.20
N ASP A 165 10.66 -3.75 -0.08
CA ASP A 165 10.03 -4.11 1.19
C ASP A 165 11.08 -4.14 2.32
N ILE A 166 10.70 -4.53 3.53
CA ILE A 166 11.57 -4.65 4.71
C ILE A 166 11.68 -6.10 5.21
N GLY A 167 12.83 -6.48 5.77
CA GLY A 167 13.00 -7.78 6.44
C GLY A 167 13.12 -8.96 5.49
N PHE A 168 14.21 -9.03 4.73
CA PHE A 168 14.49 -10.15 3.83
C PHE A 168 15.40 -11.20 4.47
N ASP A 169 14.98 -12.46 4.44
CA ASP A 169 15.80 -13.65 4.63
C ASP A 169 16.26 -14.16 3.26
N LEU A 170 17.50 -13.91 2.92
CA LEU A 170 18.09 -14.27 1.63
C LEU A 170 18.43 -15.76 1.52
N THR A 171 18.44 -16.47 2.66
CA THR A 171 18.80 -17.91 2.72
C THR A 171 17.58 -18.82 2.62
N HIS A 172 16.35 -18.25 2.66
CA HIS A 172 15.14 -19.05 2.66
C HIS A 172 15.06 -19.95 1.41
N PRO A 173 14.83 -21.27 1.55
CA PRO A 173 14.79 -22.22 0.43
C PRO A 173 13.78 -21.86 -0.66
N ASN A 174 12.78 -21.05 -0.34
CA ASN A 174 11.78 -20.55 -1.26
C ASN A 174 12.36 -19.64 -2.37
N PHE A 175 13.55 -19.08 -2.17
CA PHE A 175 14.23 -18.20 -3.12
C PHE A 175 15.27 -18.92 -4.02
N PHE A 176 15.35 -20.21 -3.87
CA PHE A 176 16.03 -21.10 -4.81
C PHE A 176 14.99 -21.72 -5.77
N ASP A 177 15.47 -22.43 -6.79
CA ASP A 177 14.59 -23.34 -7.52
C ASP A 177 14.15 -24.52 -6.63
N SER A 178 13.19 -25.32 -7.10
CA SER A 178 12.65 -26.43 -6.31
C SER A 178 13.65 -27.50 -5.94
N THR A 179 14.84 -27.51 -6.57
CA THR A 179 15.93 -28.47 -6.35
C THR A 179 17.08 -27.90 -5.52
N LEU A 180 17.00 -26.64 -5.11
CA LEU A 180 18.06 -25.86 -4.43
C LEU A 180 19.34 -25.73 -5.26
N SER A 181 19.29 -25.91 -6.58
CA SER A 181 20.47 -25.87 -7.46
C SER A 181 20.69 -24.50 -8.10
N ASN A 182 19.68 -23.62 -8.13
CA ASN A 182 19.76 -22.29 -8.73
C ASN A 182 19.17 -21.23 -7.81
N TYR A 183 20.01 -20.30 -7.37
CA TYR A 183 19.61 -19.16 -6.55
C TYR A 183 18.97 -18.07 -7.42
N ARG A 184 17.78 -17.59 -7.06
CA ARG A 184 16.98 -16.70 -7.89
C ARG A 184 17.02 -15.23 -7.50
N ILE A 185 17.50 -14.87 -6.31
CA ILE A 185 17.79 -13.48 -5.97
C ILE A 185 19.10 -13.11 -6.68
N LYS A 186 19.03 -12.13 -7.59
CA LYS A 186 20.16 -11.74 -8.44
C LYS A 186 20.92 -10.55 -7.89
N ARG A 187 20.24 -9.67 -7.16
CA ARG A 187 20.84 -8.57 -6.40
C ARG A 187 19.89 -8.01 -5.36
N MET A 188 20.43 -7.29 -4.40
CA MET A 188 19.70 -6.55 -3.41
C MET A 188 20.40 -5.22 -3.11
N TRP A 189 19.63 -4.12 -3.06
CA TRP A 189 20.05 -2.88 -2.43
C TRP A 189 19.48 -2.83 -1.01
N ASP A 190 20.34 -2.90 0.00
CA ASP A 190 19.99 -2.71 1.40
C ASP A 190 20.20 -1.23 1.75
N GLN A 191 19.12 -0.47 1.79
CA GLN A 191 19.17 0.98 2.01
C GLN A 191 19.58 1.36 3.43
N ILE A 192 19.34 0.49 4.42
CA ILE A 192 19.68 0.75 5.82
C ILE A 192 20.98 0.08 6.27
N SER A 193 21.66 -0.64 5.38
CA SER A 193 22.97 -1.22 5.69
C SER A 193 23.95 -0.14 6.17
N PRO A 194 24.57 -0.30 7.34
CA PRO A 194 25.60 0.62 7.82
C PRO A 194 26.93 0.48 7.06
N ASP A 195 27.12 -0.62 6.34
CA ASP A 195 28.28 -0.86 5.48
C ASP A 195 28.12 -0.09 4.17
N THR A 196 28.73 1.09 4.11
CA THR A 196 28.74 1.92 2.90
C THR A 196 30.08 1.90 2.19
N LEU A 197 30.97 0.99 2.57
CA LEU A 197 32.30 0.89 2.00
C LEU A 197 32.22 0.55 0.51
N GLN A 198 32.80 1.42 -0.33
CA GLN A 198 32.76 1.32 -1.78
C GLN A 198 31.35 1.47 -2.43
N SER A 199 30.32 1.78 -1.65
CA SER A 199 29.00 2.05 -2.21
C SER A 199 28.96 3.40 -2.90
N SER A 200 28.47 3.45 -4.13
CA SER A 200 28.16 4.67 -4.88
C SER A 200 26.71 5.15 -4.65
N LEU A 201 25.90 4.37 -3.95
CA LEU A 201 24.49 4.65 -3.70
C LEU A 201 24.31 5.78 -2.68
N TYR A 202 23.15 6.40 -2.67
CA TYR A 202 22.87 7.53 -1.78
C TYR A 202 22.85 7.14 -0.30
N VAL A 203 22.28 5.97 -0.01
CA VAL A 203 22.24 5.33 1.31
C VAL A 203 22.54 3.84 1.16
N GLY A 204 23.02 3.21 2.23
CA GLY A 204 23.23 1.78 2.29
C GLY A 204 24.21 1.24 1.25
N ARG A 205 24.03 -0.02 0.90
CA ARG A 205 24.89 -0.78 -0.02
C ARG A 205 24.08 -1.76 -0.86
N ASP A 206 24.50 -1.99 -2.11
CA ASP A 206 24.00 -3.10 -2.92
C ASP A 206 24.93 -4.32 -2.86
N TYR A 207 24.32 -5.49 -3.00
CA TYR A 207 24.94 -6.80 -3.09
C TYR A 207 24.52 -7.40 -4.43
N THR A 208 25.50 -7.75 -5.26
CA THR A 208 25.26 -8.03 -6.69
C THR A 208 25.64 -9.42 -7.12
N THR A 209 26.20 -10.23 -6.23
CA THR A 209 26.57 -11.62 -6.49
C THR A 209 25.89 -12.57 -5.50
N GLU A 210 25.72 -13.82 -5.91
CA GLU A 210 25.16 -14.87 -5.05
C GLU A 210 26.01 -15.07 -3.79
N GLU A 211 27.34 -15.00 -3.91
CA GLU A 211 28.26 -15.17 -2.79
C GLU A 211 28.08 -14.05 -1.74
N GLU A 212 27.94 -12.79 -2.18
CA GLU A 212 27.71 -11.66 -1.28
C GLU A 212 26.35 -11.79 -0.57
N LEU A 213 25.29 -12.10 -1.32
CA LEU A 213 23.93 -12.24 -0.80
C LEU A 213 23.82 -13.36 0.23
N LEU A 214 24.38 -14.53 -0.06
CA LEU A 214 24.38 -15.66 0.87
C LEU A 214 25.33 -15.45 2.07
N ALA A 215 26.40 -14.67 1.89
CA ALA A 215 27.32 -14.34 2.98
C ALA A 215 26.68 -13.39 4.02
N ILE A 216 25.90 -12.39 3.58
CA ILE A 216 25.16 -11.54 4.52
C ILE A 216 23.92 -12.24 5.08
N GLY A 217 23.32 -13.16 4.31
CA GLY A 217 22.21 -14.04 4.68
C GLY A 217 20.85 -13.35 4.83
N ARG A 218 20.82 -12.04 5.14
CA ARG A 218 19.60 -11.25 5.36
C ARG A 218 19.83 -9.77 5.10
N SER A 219 18.75 -8.98 4.92
CA SER A 219 18.82 -7.51 5.03
C SER A 219 19.19 -7.09 6.46
N TYR A 220 19.67 -5.87 6.63
CA TYR A 220 20.13 -5.38 7.92
C TYR A 220 19.03 -5.44 9.00
N ASP A 221 17.80 -5.17 8.62
CA ASP A 221 16.59 -5.26 9.47
C ASP A 221 16.01 -6.68 9.59
N GLY A 222 16.54 -7.67 8.87
CA GLY A 222 15.94 -9.02 8.76
C GLY A 222 15.85 -9.84 10.05
N GLU A 223 16.43 -9.35 11.16
CA GLU A 223 16.21 -9.90 12.51
C GLU A 223 15.01 -9.25 13.22
N GLU A 224 14.63 -8.04 12.84
CA GLU A 224 13.53 -7.28 13.46
C GLU A 224 12.27 -7.27 12.59
N GLN A 225 12.43 -7.50 11.29
CA GLN A 225 11.37 -7.46 10.29
C GLN A 225 11.36 -8.76 9.46
N THR A 226 10.22 -9.07 8.87
CA THR A 226 10.06 -10.31 8.08
C THR A 226 9.10 -10.13 6.89
N HIS A 227 8.54 -8.94 6.73
CA HIS A 227 7.49 -8.65 5.78
C HIS A 227 7.93 -8.91 4.33
N GLY A 228 9.11 -8.45 3.93
CA GLY A 228 9.66 -8.65 2.60
C GLY A 228 9.95 -10.12 2.26
N THR A 229 10.36 -10.93 3.24
CA THR A 229 10.49 -12.38 3.06
C THR A 229 9.16 -13.00 2.68
N HIS A 230 8.07 -12.54 3.30
CA HIS A 230 6.74 -13.06 3.07
C HIS A 230 6.18 -12.60 1.72
N THR A 231 6.25 -11.32 1.39
CA THR A 231 5.74 -10.74 0.13
C THR A 231 6.52 -11.24 -1.09
N ALA A 232 7.86 -11.33 -1.01
CA ALA A 232 8.69 -11.91 -2.06
C ALA A 232 8.34 -13.40 -2.30
N GLY A 233 8.02 -14.12 -1.22
CA GLY A 233 7.57 -15.50 -1.30
C GLY A 233 6.24 -15.66 -2.04
N ILE A 234 5.28 -14.74 -1.83
CA ILE A 234 4.00 -14.74 -2.57
C ILE A 234 4.24 -14.40 -4.05
N ALA A 235 5.04 -13.37 -4.32
CA ALA A 235 5.29 -12.93 -5.70
C ALA A 235 6.03 -13.99 -6.52
N ALA A 236 7.11 -14.56 -5.96
CA ALA A 236 8.09 -15.32 -6.72
C ALA A 236 8.62 -16.60 -6.06
N GLY A 237 8.13 -17.01 -4.90
CA GLY A 237 8.64 -18.19 -4.18
C GLY A 237 8.50 -19.49 -4.97
N SER A 238 9.50 -20.37 -4.91
CA SER A 238 9.47 -21.68 -5.58
C SER A 238 8.50 -22.68 -4.93
N GLY A 239 8.15 -22.46 -3.67
CA GLY A 239 7.29 -23.34 -2.87
C GLY A 239 8.01 -24.49 -2.18
N TYR A 240 9.29 -24.64 -2.38
CA TYR A 240 10.20 -25.66 -1.82
C TYR A 240 9.50 -26.78 -1.02
N ASN A 241 9.27 -27.93 -1.60
CA ASN A 241 8.61 -29.11 -1.01
C ASN A 241 7.25 -28.84 -0.32
N SER A 242 6.60 -27.70 -0.58
CA SER A 242 5.32 -27.31 -0.01
C SER A 242 4.28 -26.98 -1.08
N LYS A 243 3.04 -26.77 -0.66
CA LYS A 243 1.96 -26.23 -1.50
C LYS A 243 1.95 -24.69 -1.58
N TYR A 244 2.81 -24.02 -0.84
CA TYR A 244 2.84 -22.56 -0.68
C TYR A 244 3.73 -21.87 -1.71
N ARG A 245 3.55 -22.24 -2.97
CA ARG A 245 4.29 -21.70 -4.10
C ARG A 245 3.78 -20.29 -4.46
N GLY A 246 4.72 -19.37 -4.75
CA GLY A 246 4.43 -18.04 -5.26
C GLY A 246 3.93 -18.04 -6.70
N MET A 247 3.49 -16.88 -7.14
CA MET A 247 2.83 -16.70 -8.44
C MET A 247 3.79 -16.89 -9.61
N ALA A 248 4.93 -16.18 -9.62
CA ALA A 248 5.93 -16.20 -10.69
C ALA A 248 7.20 -16.95 -10.26
N TYR A 249 7.04 -18.23 -9.98
CA TYR A 249 8.02 -19.07 -9.28
C TYR A 249 9.31 -19.39 -10.07
N GLU A 250 9.43 -18.99 -11.32
CA GLU A 250 10.67 -19.10 -12.12
C GLU A 250 11.23 -17.73 -12.56
N SER A 251 10.70 -16.62 -12.02
CA SER A 251 11.25 -15.28 -12.27
C SER A 251 12.61 -15.08 -11.59
N ASP A 252 13.45 -14.20 -12.15
CA ASP A 252 14.58 -13.64 -11.42
C ASP A 252 14.07 -12.64 -10.38
N ILE A 253 14.74 -12.56 -9.23
CA ILE A 253 14.32 -11.70 -8.13
C ILE A 253 15.35 -10.58 -7.94
N CYS A 254 14.89 -9.32 -7.90
CA CYS A 254 15.69 -8.14 -7.55
C CYS A 254 15.06 -7.46 -6.35
N LEU A 255 15.82 -7.28 -5.27
CA LEU A 255 15.31 -6.78 -4.01
C LEU A 255 15.80 -5.35 -3.71
N VAL A 256 14.96 -4.58 -3.04
CA VAL A 256 15.35 -3.37 -2.32
C VAL A 256 14.82 -3.47 -0.90
N ALA A 257 15.71 -3.59 0.09
CA ALA A 257 15.36 -3.45 1.50
C ALA A 257 15.33 -1.95 1.81
N ASN A 258 14.13 -1.38 1.81
CA ASN A 258 13.94 0.04 2.09
C ASN A 258 13.79 0.33 3.59
N ALA A 259 13.56 1.58 3.95
CA ALA A 259 13.41 2.00 5.33
C ALA A 259 11.98 2.47 5.61
N THR A 260 11.35 1.87 6.61
CA THR A 260 10.07 2.33 7.16
C THR A 260 10.27 3.05 8.49
N SER A 261 9.19 3.57 9.07
CA SER A 261 9.25 4.14 10.42
C SER A 261 9.57 3.08 11.51
N ALA A 262 9.36 1.79 11.21
CA ALA A 262 9.72 0.69 12.10
C ALA A 262 11.25 0.51 12.21
N ASP A 263 11.98 0.90 11.17
CA ASP A 263 13.43 0.72 11.09
C ASP A 263 14.23 1.91 11.65
N PHE A 264 13.55 3.02 12.01
CA PHE A 264 14.22 4.19 12.60
C PHE A 264 15.10 3.88 13.81
N PRO A 265 14.78 2.91 14.70
CA PRO A 265 15.69 2.51 15.77
C PRO A 265 17.03 1.92 15.29
N LEU A 266 17.09 1.41 14.07
CA LEU A 266 18.28 0.82 13.44
C LEU A 266 19.12 1.86 12.69
N ILE A 267 18.58 3.05 12.46
CA ILE A 267 19.20 4.12 11.65
C ILE A 267 19.79 5.18 12.58
N ASP A 268 21.01 5.64 12.29
CA ASP A 268 21.58 6.77 12.99
C ASP A 268 20.63 7.99 12.89
N SER A 269 20.29 8.58 14.05
CA SER A 269 19.34 9.68 14.14
C SER A 269 19.69 10.89 13.27
N THR A 270 20.98 11.06 12.92
CA THR A 270 21.43 12.12 12.02
C THR A 270 21.16 11.85 10.55
N LEU A 271 20.83 10.60 10.20
CA LEU A 271 20.59 10.14 8.84
C LEU A 271 19.08 9.92 8.53
N ILE A 272 18.21 9.95 9.54
CA ILE A 272 16.76 9.65 9.38
C ILE A 272 16.11 10.52 8.31
N GLU A 273 16.49 11.80 8.22
CA GLU A 273 15.93 12.72 7.22
C GLU A 273 16.32 12.38 5.76
N ARG A 274 17.27 11.48 5.55
CA ARG A 274 17.60 10.97 4.21
C ARG A 274 16.53 10.03 3.66
N TYR A 275 15.84 9.30 4.55
CA TYR A 275 14.87 8.28 4.18
C TYR A 275 13.49 8.90 3.97
N THR A 276 13.20 9.20 2.71
CA THR A 276 11.93 9.76 2.24
C THR A 276 11.48 8.98 1.02
N TYR A 277 10.25 9.14 0.57
CA TYR A 277 9.76 8.48 -0.64
C TYR A 277 10.54 8.87 -1.92
N ALA A 278 11.39 9.89 -1.88
CA ALA A 278 12.34 10.14 -2.97
C ALA A 278 13.44 9.06 -3.02
N VAL A 279 13.78 8.45 -1.89
CA VAL A 279 14.66 7.27 -1.83
C VAL A 279 13.92 6.03 -2.31
N ASP A 280 12.62 5.92 -2.05
CA ASP A 280 11.79 4.85 -2.60
C ASP A 280 11.79 4.89 -4.14
N ALA A 281 11.66 6.11 -4.73
CA ALA A 281 11.77 6.25 -6.17
C ALA A 281 13.15 5.85 -6.74
N LEU A 282 14.22 6.05 -5.97
CA LEU A 282 15.55 5.52 -6.33
C LEU A 282 15.59 4.00 -6.25
N GLY A 283 14.86 3.40 -5.32
CA GLY A 283 14.71 1.93 -5.20
C GLY A 283 14.00 1.34 -6.42
N PHE A 284 12.89 1.93 -6.86
CA PHE A 284 12.21 1.51 -8.09
C PHE A 284 13.13 1.64 -9.30
N LYS A 285 13.84 2.77 -9.40
CA LYS A 285 14.82 2.97 -10.48
C LYS A 285 15.93 1.91 -10.47
N TYR A 286 16.46 1.57 -9.30
CA TYR A 286 17.50 0.53 -9.16
C TYR A 286 17.03 -0.82 -9.72
N ILE A 287 15.78 -1.21 -9.43
CA ILE A 287 15.20 -2.46 -9.92
C ILE A 287 15.03 -2.42 -11.44
N PHE A 288 14.46 -1.32 -11.99
CA PHE A 288 14.29 -1.18 -13.43
C PHE A 288 15.64 -1.10 -14.17
N ASP A 289 16.63 -0.37 -13.65
CA ASP A 289 17.99 -0.31 -14.23
C ASP A 289 18.62 -1.71 -14.30
N TYR A 290 18.38 -2.55 -13.28
CA TYR A 290 18.82 -3.95 -13.34
C TYR A 290 18.11 -4.73 -14.45
N ALA A 291 16.80 -4.63 -14.53
CA ALA A 291 16.02 -5.34 -15.55
C ALA A 291 16.44 -4.95 -16.97
N ASP A 292 16.65 -3.66 -17.20
CA ASP A 292 17.17 -3.13 -18.47
C ASP A 292 18.56 -3.67 -18.78
N SER A 293 19.44 -3.74 -17.79
CA SER A 293 20.80 -4.24 -17.95
C SER A 293 20.86 -5.72 -18.41
N VAL A 294 19.80 -6.49 -18.07
CA VAL A 294 19.69 -7.91 -18.47
C VAL A 294 18.67 -8.12 -19.60
N GLY A 295 18.08 -7.03 -20.14
CA GLY A 295 17.15 -7.06 -21.26
C GLY A 295 15.85 -7.82 -20.98
N LYS A 296 15.29 -7.73 -19.77
CA LYS A 296 14.09 -8.43 -19.34
C LYS A 296 13.00 -7.44 -18.91
N PRO A 297 11.72 -7.76 -19.19
CA PRO A 297 10.62 -7.00 -18.60
C PRO A 297 10.61 -7.15 -17.08
N CYS A 298 10.06 -6.17 -16.40
CA CYS A 298 10.05 -6.09 -14.94
C CYS A 298 8.69 -5.68 -14.40
N VAL A 299 8.27 -6.32 -13.32
CA VAL A 299 7.19 -5.87 -12.47
C VAL A 299 7.69 -5.72 -11.04
N ILE A 300 7.40 -4.59 -10.41
CA ILE A 300 7.76 -4.30 -9.03
C ILE A 300 6.55 -4.49 -8.13
N SER A 301 6.70 -5.30 -7.08
CA SER A 301 5.77 -5.44 -5.98
C SER A 301 6.18 -4.50 -4.85
N PHE A 302 5.33 -3.54 -4.52
CA PHE A 302 5.53 -2.60 -3.44
C PHE A 302 4.38 -2.71 -2.45
N SER A 303 4.63 -3.45 -1.38
CA SER A 303 3.61 -3.80 -0.39
C SER A 303 3.54 -2.83 0.78
N GLU A 304 3.98 -1.63 0.59
CA GLU A 304 4.01 -0.55 1.56
C GLU A 304 3.25 0.67 1.05
N GLY A 305 3.10 1.67 1.89
CA GLY A 305 2.48 2.93 1.51
C GLY A 305 2.51 3.95 2.64
N SER A 306 2.55 5.22 2.28
CA SER A 306 2.38 6.33 3.21
C SER A 306 0.90 6.70 3.34
N ALA A 307 0.60 7.67 4.20
CA ALA A 307 -0.72 8.28 4.23
C ALA A 307 -1.11 8.80 2.84
N GLN A 308 -2.40 8.93 2.61
CA GLN A 308 -2.97 9.41 1.35
C GLN A 308 -2.37 10.75 0.94
N ASP A 309 -2.23 10.96 -0.36
CA ASP A 309 -1.94 12.28 -0.90
C ASP A 309 -3.21 13.14 -0.94
N PHE A 310 -3.51 13.82 0.16
CA PHE A 310 -4.68 14.67 0.27
C PHE A 310 -4.55 16.03 -0.42
N PHE A 311 -3.32 16.42 -0.80
CA PHE A 311 -3.03 17.78 -1.22
C PHE A 311 -2.37 17.89 -2.59
N GLY A 312 -2.06 16.75 -3.22
CA GLY A 312 -1.17 16.73 -4.36
C GLY A 312 0.29 17.02 -3.99
N TYR A 313 0.69 16.71 -2.77
CA TYR A 313 2.09 16.85 -2.36
C TYR A 313 2.98 15.74 -2.89
N ASP A 314 2.38 14.65 -3.38
CA ASP A 314 3.08 13.58 -4.04
C ASP A 314 3.10 13.73 -5.58
N TYR A 315 2.73 14.91 -6.10
CA TYR A 315 2.68 15.18 -7.53
C TYR A 315 3.99 14.87 -8.24
N LEU A 316 5.14 15.31 -7.69
CA LEU A 316 6.45 15.04 -8.29
C LEU A 316 6.84 13.56 -8.14
N TYR A 317 6.46 12.93 -7.05
CA TYR A 317 6.63 11.50 -6.87
C TYR A 317 5.87 10.74 -7.97
N TYR A 318 4.58 11.04 -8.16
CA TYR A 318 3.76 10.40 -9.19
C TYR A 318 4.32 10.65 -10.59
N ALA A 319 4.71 11.89 -10.91
CA ALA A 319 5.30 12.21 -12.20
C ALA A 319 6.63 11.46 -12.44
N MET A 320 7.41 11.21 -11.38
CA MET A 320 8.61 10.39 -11.47
C MET A 320 8.28 8.93 -11.75
N LEU A 321 7.29 8.36 -11.03
CA LEU A 321 6.82 6.99 -11.26
C LEU A 321 6.22 6.83 -12.66
N ASP A 322 5.43 7.80 -13.12
CA ASP A 322 4.88 7.81 -14.47
C ASP A 322 5.98 7.80 -15.53
N SER A 323 7.09 8.53 -15.29
CA SER A 323 8.22 8.57 -16.22
C SER A 323 9.05 7.28 -16.28
N MET A 324 9.01 6.47 -15.22
CA MET A 324 9.71 5.19 -15.13
C MET A 324 8.83 4.01 -15.58
N SER A 325 7.51 4.18 -15.53
CA SER A 325 6.54 3.16 -15.95
C SER A 325 6.32 3.19 -17.45
N GLY A 326 6.13 2.04 -18.08
CA GLY A 326 5.91 1.95 -19.51
C GLY A 326 5.92 0.53 -20.03
N PRO A 327 6.26 0.31 -21.33
CA PRO A 327 6.35 -1.03 -21.89
C PRO A 327 7.34 -1.90 -21.11
N GLY A 328 6.84 -2.98 -20.51
CA GLY A 328 7.65 -3.90 -19.71
C GLY A 328 8.13 -3.39 -18.36
N HIS A 329 7.72 -2.19 -17.95
CA HIS A 329 8.05 -1.60 -16.64
C HIS A 329 6.75 -1.29 -15.87
N ILE A 330 6.41 -2.15 -14.92
CA ILE A 330 5.14 -2.10 -14.18
C ILE A 330 5.40 -1.96 -12.68
N ILE A 331 4.71 -1.01 -12.04
CA ILE A 331 4.71 -0.86 -10.58
C ILE A 331 3.33 -1.26 -10.06
N VAL A 332 3.30 -2.11 -9.06
CA VAL A 332 2.10 -2.58 -8.37
C VAL A 332 2.23 -2.25 -6.90
N ALA A 333 1.25 -1.55 -6.33
CA ALA A 333 1.30 -1.14 -4.93
C ALA A 333 0.00 -1.43 -4.17
N SER A 334 0.14 -1.59 -2.84
CA SER A 334 -0.96 -1.89 -1.94
C SER A 334 -1.87 -0.69 -1.71
N ALA A 335 -3.20 -0.90 -1.80
CA ALA A 335 -4.19 0.15 -1.57
C ALA A 335 -4.13 0.77 -0.17
N GLY A 336 -3.67 0.00 0.82
CA GLY A 336 -3.65 0.38 2.24
C GLY A 336 -4.67 -0.39 3.08
N ASN A 337 -4.56 -0.29 4.41
CA ASN A 337 -5.42 -1.01 5.37
C ASN A 337 -6.22 -0.06 6.28
N GLU A 338 -6.73 1.00 5.73
CA GLU A 338 -7.48 2.03 6.43
C GLU A 338 -8.99 2.03 6.07
N GLY A 339 -9.47 1.01 5.31
CA GLY A 339 -10.82 0.95 4.77
C GLY A 339 -11.96 0.89 5.78
N ASN A 340 -11.66 0.63 7.05
CA ASN A 340 -12.61 0.65 8.17
C ASN A 340 -12.43 1.88 9.08
N ARG A 341 -11.59 2.87 8.68
CA ARG A 341 -11.28 4.05 9.48
C ARG A 341 -11.89 5.30 8.86
N ILE A 342 -12.55 6.10 9.67
CA ILE A 342 -13.07 7.40 9.23
C ILE A 342 -11.88 8.32 8.96
N SER A 343 -11.74 8.76 7.69
CA SER A 343 -10.58 9.51 7.21
C SER A 343 -10.92 10.87 6.60
N TYR A 344 -12.17 11.07 6.19
CA TYR A 344 -12.59 12.19 5.37
C TYR A 344 -13.93 12.77 5.85
N ILE A 345 -14.04 14.09 5.85
CA ILE A 345 -15.27 14.83 6.11
C ILE A 345 -15.48 15.82 4.98
N HIS A 346 -16.65 15.83 4.36
CA HIS A 346 -17.05 16.83 3.38
C HIS A 346 -18.20 17.68 3.90
N LYS A 347 -17.99 18.97 3.96
CA LYS A 347 -19.00 19.96 4.27
C LYS A 347 -19.41 20.68 2.99
N GLU A 348 -20.50 20.25 2.39
CA GLU A 348 -21.06 20.87 1.19
C GLU A 348 -21.45 22.33 1.43
N ARG A 349 -21.36 23.14 0.38
CA ARG A 349 -21.87 24.51 0.36
C ARG A 349 -23.37 24.53 0.71
N GLY A 350 -23.78 25.51 1.50
CA GLY A 350 -25.16 25.66 2.00
C GLY A 350 -25.42 24.98 3.35
N ARG A 351 -24.61 24.01 3.73
CA ARG A 351 -24.61 23.42 5.05
C ARG A 351 -23.83 24.31 6.03
N GLU A 352 -24.33 24.48 7.27
CA GLU A 352 -23.71 25.36 8.26
C GLU A 352 -22.36 24.84 8.74
N SER A 353 -22.29 23.55 9.11
CA SER A 353 -21.09 22.93 9.62
C SER A 353 -21.04 21.42 9.38
N ALA A 354 -19.85 20.83 9.47
CA ALA A 354 -19.62 19.39 9.55
C ALA A 354 -18.44 19.09 10.47
N GLY A 355 -18.43 17.92 11.12
CA GLY A 355 -17.35 17.55 12.01
C GLY A 355 -17.47 16.15 12.59
N ASN A 356 -16.43 15.76 13.33
CA ASN A 356 -16.34 14.53 14.09
C ASN A 356 -15.51 14.76 15.36
N PHE A 357 -15.48 13.76 16.23
CA PHE A 357 -14.57 13.74 17.36
C PHE A 357 -13.18 13.27 16.91
N LEU A 358 -12.14 13.78 17.59
CA LEU A 358 -10.76 13.36 17.43
C LEU A 358 -10.40 12.30 18.48
N TYR A 359 -9.67 11.27 18.05
CA TYR A 359 -9.09 10.27 18.91
C TYR A 359 -7.63 9.99 18.50
N SER A 360 -6.74 9.81 19.46
CA SER A 360 -5.37 9.42 19.21
C SER A 360 -4.77 8.63 20.37
N ASN A 361 -3.96 7.64 20.07
CA ASN A 361 -3.16 6.90 21.05
C ASN A 361 -1.82 7.60 21.38
N THR A 362 -1.45 8.63 20.62
CA THR A 362 -0.16 9.34 20.71
C THR A 362 -0.30 10.79 21.15
N ASP A 363 -1.45 11.17 21.70
CA ASP A 363 -1.75 12.54 22.16
C ASP A 363 -1.58 13.62 21.06
N HIS A 364 -1.65 13.19 19.80
CA HIS A 364 -1.45 14.03 18.62
C HIS A 364 -2.43 13.66 17.52
N ALA A 365 -3.07 14.67 16.95
CA ALA A 365 -3.89 14.56 15.74
C ALA A 365 -3.47 15.61 14.72
N SER A 366 -3.41 15.24 13.47
CA SER A 366 -3.07 16.15 12.39
C SER A 366 -3.81 15.81 11.11
N GLY A 367 -3.93 16.83 10.26
CA GLY A 367 -4.56 16.68 8.97
C GLY A 367 -4.60 17.99 8.22
N VAL A 368 -5.52 18.07 7.27
CA VAL A 368 -5.69 19.24 6.45
C VAL A 368 -7.15 19.55 6.17
N ILE A 369 -7.38 20.80 5.91
CA ILE A 369 -8.66 21.35 5.50
C ILE A 369 -8.45 22.06 4.17
N LYS A 370 -9.21 21.70 3.13
CA LYS A 370 -9.33 22.47 1.90
C LYS A 370 -10.60 23.29 1.95
N SER A 371 -10.55 24.55 1.55
CA SER A 371 -11.71 25.41 1.48
C SER A 371 -11.60 26.45 0.37
N ASP A 372 -12.70 26.67 -0.35
CA ASP A 372 -12.80 27.66 -1.42
C ASP A 372 -13.20 29.06 -0.89
N LYS A 373 -13.63 29.14 0.38
CA LYS A 373 -14.04 30.36 1.07
C LYS A 373 -13.56 30.38 2.50
N ASP A 374 -13.69 31.52 3.15
CA ASP A 374 -13.43 31.64 4.57
C ASP A 374 -14.36 30.75 5.40
N PHE A 375 -13.81 30.19 6.47
CA PHE A 375 -14.50 29.35 7.42
C PHE A 375 -13.95 29.55 8.82
N THR A 376 -14.57 28.92 9.81
CA THR A 376 -14.07 28.87 11.18
C THR A 376 -13.85 27.41 11.58
N LEU A 377 -12.64 27.09 12.04
CA LEU A 377 -12.39 25.83 12.75
C LEU A 377 -12.94 25.99 14.18
N ARG A 378 -13.83 25.09 14.57
CA ARG A 378 -14.42 25.02 15.92
C ARG A 378 -13.95 23.74 16.61
N LEU A 379 -13.28 23.89 17.75
CA LEU A 379 -12.88 22.81 18.63
C LEU A 379 -13.71 22.89 19.91
N VAL A 380 -14.34 21.78 20.30
CA VAL A 380 -15.13 21.72 21.53
C VAL A 380 -14.67 20.56 22.39
N ALA A 381 -14.29 20.84 23.62
CA ALA A 381 -14.02 19.80 24.61
C ALA A 381 -15.31 19.52 25.41
N TYR A 382 -15.77 18.27 25.31
CA TYR A 382 -16.98 17.80 25.96
C TYR A 382 -16.66 17.26 27.36
N THR A 383 -16.66 18.15 28.34
CA THR A 383 -16.46 17.82 29.76
C THR A 383 -17.72 18.18 30.56
N SER A 384 -17.61 18.52 31.86
CA SER A 384 -18.71 19.08 32.67
C SER A 384 -19.18 20.45 32.17
N ARG A 385 -18.31 21.20 31.47
CA ARG A 385 -18.59 22.39 30.68
C ARG A 385 -18.13 22.14 29.26
N ASN A 386 -18.94 22.51 28.28
CA ASN A 386 -18.55 22.45 26.88
C ASN A 386 -17.80 23.73 26.53
N ASP A 387 -16.50 23.70 26.69
CA ASP A 387 -15.65 24.84 26.32
C ASP A 387 -15.30 24.79 24.84
N THR A 388 -15.37 25.94 24.19
CA THR A 388 -15.24 26.07 22.74
C THR A 388 -14.12 27.01 22.37
N LEU A 389 -13.25 26.59 21.46
CA LEU A 389 -12.29 27.43 20.77
C LEU A 389 -12.72 27.60 19.31
N GLN A 390 -12.68 28.84 18.82
CA GLN A 390 -12.95 29.16 17.41
C GLN A 390 -11.75 29.85 16.79
N ILE A 391 -11.31 29.34 15.64
CA ILE A 391 -10.18 29.87 14.89
C ILE A 391 -10.68 30.22 13.48
N PRO A 392 -10.98 31.50 13.19
CA PRO A 392 -11.32 31.93 11.83
C PRO A 392 -10.13 31.72 10.87
N SER A 393 -10.38 31.27 9.65
CA SER A 393 -9.35 31.04 8.63
C SER A 393 -8.55 32.31 8.33
N GLN A 394 -9.17 33.47 8.34
CA GLN A 394 -8.50 34.77 8.19
C GLN A 394 -7.43 35.01 9.24
N ARG A 395 -7.67 34.60 10.49
CA ARG A 395 -6.67 34.74 11.57
C ARG A 395 -5.38 33.97 11.26
N ILE A 396 -5.46 32.89 10.49
CA ILE A 396 -4.29 32.09 10.10
C ILE A 396 -3.55 32.77 8.97
N ILE A 397 -4.28 33.26 7.96
CA ILE A 397 -3.73 33.92 6.78
C ILE A 397 -3.00 35.21 7.15
N GLU A 398 -3.52 35.96 8.12
CA GLU A 398 -2.95 37.24 8.58
C GLU A 398 -1.69 37.10 9.43
N GLN A 399 -1.34 35.89 9.88
CA GLN A 399 -0.12 35.67 10.66
C GLN A 399 1.14 35.72 9.78
N VAL A 400 2.27 35.95 10.42
CA VAL A 400 3.58 35.87 9.76
C VAL A 400 3.79 34.47 9.17
N ASP A 401 4.14 34.42 7.89
CA ASP A 401 4.29 33.18 7.12
C ASP A 401 2.98 32.35 7.02
N SER A 402 1.81 32.96 7.26
CA SER A 402 0.51 32.30 7.32
C SER A 402 0.50 31.09 8.26
N GLU A 403 1.21 31.21 9.39
CA GLU A 403 1.29 30.17 10.43
C GLU A 403 0.71 30.68 11.76
N TYR A 404 -0.31 30.00 12.25
CA TYR A 404 -0.90 30.21 13.55
C TYR A 404 -0.41 29.13 14.53
N VAL A 405 0.23 29.55 15.62
CA VAL A 405 0.63 28.67 16.72
C VAL A 405 0.09 29.24 18.02
N ASP A 406 -0.65 28.44 18.74
CA ASP A 406 -1.19 28.84 20.04
C ASP A 406 -1.15 27.69 21.05
N THR A 407 -1.02 28.03 22.32
CA THR A 407 -1.19 27.12 23.44
C THR A 407 -2.42 27.56 24.21
N VAL A 408 -3.47 26.78 24.12
CA VAL A 408 -4.78 27.11 24.69
C VAL A 408 -5.19 26.11 25.75
N TYR A 409 -6.02 26.56 26.67
CA TYR A 409 -6.66 25.72 27.67
C TYR A 409 -8.14 25.61 27.31
N ILE A 410 -8.60 24.40 27.08
CA ILE A 410 -10.01 24.10 26.85
C ILE A 410 -10.42 23.12 27.96
N SER A 411 -11.36 23.54 28.84
CA SER A 411 -11.76 22.74 30.00
C SER A 411 -10.61 22.24 30.88
N ASP A 412 -9.66 23.12 31.19
CA ASP A 412 -8.44 22.88 32.00
C ASP A 412 -7.42 21.90 31.36
N VAL A 413 -7.60 21.52 30.11
CA VAL A 413 -6.63 20.74 29.33
C VAL A 413 -5.84 21.65 28.43
N GLN A 414 -4.53 21.46 28.42
CA GLN A 414 -3.64 22.18 27.54
C GLN A 414 -3.59 21.53 26.16
N TYR A 415 -3.85 22.35 25.14
CA TYR A 415 -3.70 21.99 23.73
C TYR A 415 -2.68 22.92 23.09
N ILE A 416 -1.78 22.36 22.31
CA ILE A 416 -0.91 23.10 21.41
C ILE A 416 -1.48 22.94 20.00
N ILE A 417 -1.88 24.05 19.40
CA ILE A 417 -2.50 24.06 18.08
C ILE A 417 -1.57 24.79 17.14
N ASN A 418 -1.21 24.13 16.05
CA ASN A 418 -0.45 24.70 14.95
C ASN A 418 -1.26 24.58 13.67
N MET A 419 -1.48 25.67 12.98
CA MET A 419 -2.14 25.71 11.67
C MET A 419 -1.32 26.54 10.69
N ALA A 420 -1.27 26.10 9.43
CA ALA A 420 -0.64 26.85 8.36
C ALA A 420 -1.55 26.92 7.14
N ALA A 421 -1.61 28.09 6.49
CA ALA A 421 -2.43 28.32 5.31
C ALA A 421 -1.58 28.51 4.05
N TYR A 422 -2.02 27.96 2.92
CA TYR A 422 -1.38 28.08 1.61
C TYR A 422 -2.32 27.71 0.49
N PRO A 423 -2.08 28.19 -0.77
CA PRO A 423 -2.89 27.80 -1.91
C PRO A 423 -2.83 26.27 -2.14
N SER A 424 -3.95 25.68 -2.53
CA SER A 424 -4.02 24.27 -2.94
C SER A 424 -3.13 24.03 -4.17
N CYS A 425 -2.47 22.87 -4.17
CA CYS A 425 -1.67 22.44 -5.33
C CYS A 425 -2.53 21.94 -6.48
N TYR A 426 -3.71 21.40 -6.18
CA TYR A 426 -4.64 20.90 -7.20
C TYR A 426 -5.51 22.02 -7.78
N ASN A 427 -5.96 22.95 -6.93
CA ASN A 427 -6.79 24.08 -7.33
C ASN A 427 -6.32 25.36 -6.65
N PRO A 428 -5.57 26.25 -7.32
CA PRO A 428 -5.06 27.49 -6.71
C PRO A 428 -6.14 28.47 -6.23
N ALA A 429 -7.41 28.28 -6.63
CA ALA A 429 -8.54 29.05 -6.11
C ALA A 429 -8.96 28.60 -4.70
N GLU A 430 -8.52 27.45 -4.27
CA GLU A 430 -8.75 26.91 -2.93
C GLU A 430 -7.54 27.14 -2.04
N MET A 431 -7.80 27.30 -0.74
CA MET A 431 -6.77 27.38 0.29
C MET A 431 -6.72 26.06 1.05
N CYS A 432 -5.52 25.60 1.34
CA CYS A 432 -5.25 24.51 2.24
C CYS A 432 -4.79 25.02 3.60
N TYR A 433 -5.24 24.38 4.66
CA TYR A 433 -4.90 24.67 6.04
C TYR A 433 -4.41 23.40 6.72
N ASP A 434 -3.08 23.24 6.86
CA ASP A 434 -2.56 22.19 7.73
C ASP A 434 -3.02 22.46 9.17
N TYR A 435 -3.57 21.47 9.84
CA TYR A 435 -3.77 21.53 11.26
C TYR A 435 -2.96 20.47 11.99
N ASN A 436 -2.48 20.83 13.16
CA ASN A 436 -1.74 19.98 14.06
C ASN A 436 -2.19 20.28 15.47
N ILE A 437 -2.77 19.30 16.15
CA ILE A 437 -3.31 19.45 17.49
C ILE A 437 -2.59 18.47 18.40
N GLN A 438 -1.85 18.99 19.36
CA GLN A 438 -1.20 18.23 20.41
C GLN A 438 -1.88 18.49 21.74
N VAL A 439 -2.08 17.45 22.52
CA VAL A 439 -2.76 17.50 23.83
C VAL A 439 -1.77 17.09 24.90
N MET A 440 -1.74 17.83 26.02
CA MET A 440 -1.01 17.41 27.21
C MET A 440 -1.85 16.40 27.99
N GLY A 441 -1.69 15.10 27.67
CA GLY A 441 -2.50 14.00 28.17
C GLY A 441 -3.00 13.10 27.03
N LYS A 442 -4.07 12.36 27.22
CA LYS A 442 -4.62 11.47 26.19
C LYS A 442 -5.79 12.10 25.44
N LEU A 443 -5.66 12.14 24.11
CA LEU A 443 -6.75 12.54 23.23
C LEU A 443 -7.80 11.42 23.16
N GLY A 444 -9.02 11.63 23.66
CA GLY A 444 -10.17 10.76 23.43
C GLY A 444 -10.55 9.76 24.52
N ALA A 445 -9.68 9.41 25.47
CA ALA A 445 -10.03 8.40 26.47
C ALA A 445 -10.82 8.95 27.68
N ILE A 446 -10.62 10.23 28.05
CA ILE A 446 -11.24 10.90 29.20
C ILE A 446 -11.84 12.25 28.79
N GLN A 447 -11.26 12.87 27.75
CA GLN A 447 -11.70 14.16 27.24
C GLN A 447 -11.95 14.04 25.74
N GLU A 448 -13.21 14.15 25.38
CA GLU A 448 -13.65 14.09 23.99
C GLU A 448 -13.53 15.49 23.37
N LEU A 449 -12.60 15.65 22.44
CA LEU A 449 -12.42 16.85 21.64
C LEU A 449 -13.07 16.65 20.27
N SER A 450 -13.98 17.54 19.86
CA SER A 450 -14.47 17.57 18.49
C SER A 450 -13.68 18.54 17.63
N LEU A 451 -13.62 18.22 16.34
CA LEU A 451 -13.19 19.11 15.28
C LEU A 451 -14.36 19.33 14.34
N GLU A 452 -14.73 20.58 14.11
CA GLU A 452 -15.84 20.98 13.27
C GLU A 452 -15.44 22.16 12.40
N VAL A 453 -15.78 22.13 11.12
CA VAL A 453 -15.62 23.24 10.18
C VAL A 453 -16.96 23.93 9.98
N VAL A 454 -16.97 25.25 10.15
CA VAL A 454 -18.18 26.09 10.14
C VAL A 454 -18.05 27.17 9.07
N GLY A 455 -19.00 27.24 8.15
CA GLY A 455 -19.00 28.24 7.08
C GLY A 455 -20.00 27.91 5.99
N ARG A 456 -21.18 28.48 6.03
CA ARG A 456 -22.28 28.15 5.14
C ARG A 456 -21.95 28.33 3.64
N GLU A 457 -21.17 29.36 3.30
CA GLU A 457 -20.83 29.71 1.93
C GLU A 457 -19.61 28.93 1.39
N ALA A 458 -18.87 28.23 2.26
CA ALA A 458 -17.69 27.48 1.91
C ALA A 458 -18.03 26.02 1.55
N ASP A 459 -17.34 25.47 0.57
CA ASP A 459 -17.20 24.03 0.34
C ASP A 459 -15.91 23.60 1.01
N ILE A 460 -15.99 22.63 1.95
CA ILE A 460 -14.86 22.31 2.83
C ILE A 460 -14.66 20.82 2.90
N GLU A 461 -13.45 20.39 2.62
CA GLU A 461 -13.00 19.01 2.79
C GLU A 461 -11.97 18.93 3.90
N VAL A 462 -12.10 17.95 4.78
CA VAL A 462 -11.19 17.71 5.90
C VAL A 462 -10.65 16.30 5.83
N TYR A 463 -9.33 16.17 5.88
CA TYR A 463 -8.62 14.89 5.82
C TYR A 463 -7.71 14.74 7.03
N ARG A 464 -7.68 13.54 7.63
CA ARG A 464 -6.73 13.24 8.70
C ARG A 464 -5.41 12.71 8.17
N TYR A 465 -4.33 13.07 8.83
CA TYR A 465 -3.01 12.47 8.69
C TYR A 465 -2.69 11.50 9.82
N SER A 466 -2.83 11.98 11.05
CA SER A 466 -2.65 11.18 12.26
C SER A 466 -3.82 11.34 13.21
N GLY A 467 -3.96 10.41 14.14
CA GLY A 467 -5.18 10.26 14.92
C GLY A 467 -6.31 9.64 14.11
N TYR A 468 -7.52 9.69 14.63
CA TYR A 468 -8.72 9.11 14.03
C TYR A 468 -9.89 10.05 14.18
N PHE A 469 -10.79 10.10 13.19
CA PHE A 469 -12.14 10.60 13.40
C PHE A 469 -13.00 9.50 13.99
N VAL A 470 -13.75 9.84 15.01
CA VAL A 470 -14.68 8.93 15.69
C VAL A 470 -16.01 9.63 15.97
N THR A 471 -17.04 8.87 16.29
CA THR A 471 -18.33 9.38 16.77
C THR A 471 -18.40 9.28 18.29
N SER A 472 -19.20 10.14 18.93
CA SER A 472 -19.42 10.11 20.37
C SER A 472 -20.87 10.39 20.73
N ASN A 473 -21.33 9.71 21.78
CA ASN A 473 -22.63 9.96 22.37
C ASN A 473 -22.77 11.35 23.06
N ARG A 474 -21.63 12.07 23.22
CA ARG A 474 -21.63 13.44 23.75
C ARG A 474 -22.31 14.42 22.79
N ASN A 475 -22.09 14.21 21.50
CA ASN A 475 -22.77 14.94 20.44
C ASN A 475 -22.96 14.04 19.22
N PRO A 476 -24.03 13.26 19.14
CA PRO A 476 -24.28 12.34 18.03
C PRO A 476 -24.45 13.02 16.66
N ALA A 477 -24.65 14.35 16.62
CA ALA A 477 -24.77 15.11 15.38
C ALA A 477 -23.42 15.29 14.67
N LEU A 478 -22.28 15.09 15.35
CA LEU A 478 -20.95 15.13 14.78
C LEU A 478 -20.54 13.72 14.29
N CYS A 479 -21.10 13.33 13.15
CA CYS A 479 -20.90 12.01 12.53
C CYS A 479 -20.76 12.10 11.01
N ASP A 480 -20.18 13.19 10.52
CA ASP A 480 -20.10 13.51 9.08
C ASP A 480 -18.98 12.77 8.35
N GLY A 481 -18.06 12.19 9.11
CA GLY A 481 -16.92 11.52 8.53
C GLY A 481 -17.27 10.18 7.89
N VAL A 482 -16.58 9.88 6.78
CA VAL A 482 -16.70 8.64 6.00
C VAL A 482 -15.36 7.93 5.89
N THR A 483 -15.41 6.65 5.48
CA THR A 483 -14.23 5.79 5.33
C THR A 483 -13.66 5.80 3.90
N GLU A 484 -14.06 6.75 3.08
CA GLU A 484 -13.59 6.93 1.71
C GLU A 484 -12.30 7.76 1.66
N HIS A 485 -11.71 7.89 0.46
CA HIS A 485 -10.50 8.66 0.22
C HIS A 485 -9.29 8.21 1.06
N ASN A 486 -9.08 6.90 1.23
CA ASN A 486 -7.98 6.39 2.04
C ASN A 486 -7.02 5.44 1.29
N ILE A 487 -6.95 5.57 -0.04
CA ILE A 487 -5.91 4.89 -0.85
C ILE A 487 -4.54 5.49 -0.51
N HIS A 488 -3.58 4.64 -0.18
CA HIS A 488 -2.23 5.08 0.16
C HIS A 488 -1.44 5.58 -1.07
N SER A 489 -0.48 6.46 -0.84
CA SER A 489 0.58 6.79 -1.80
C SER A 489 1.69 5.71 -1.70
N PRO A 490 2.27 5.20 -2.81
CA PRO A 490 2.08 5.65 -4.20
C PRO A 490 0.98 4.90 -4.97
N ALA A 491 0.19 4.03 -4.36
CA ALA A 491 -0.87 3.28 -5.05
C ALA A 491 -1.93 4.20 -5.69
N SER A 492 -2.10 5.41 -5.16
CA SER A 492 -2.94 6.46 -5.74
C SER A 492 -2.35 7.11 -7.00
N ALA A 493 -1.10 6.85 -7.38
CA ALA A 493 -0.50 7.39 -8.62
C ALA A 493 -1.21 6.84 -9.87
N PRO A 494 -1.26 7.62 -10.98
CA PRO A 494 -1.96 7.20 -12.20
C PRO A 494 -1.40 5.94 -12.86
N SER A 495 -0.07 5.81 -12.93
CA SER A 495 0.62 4.69 -13.59
C SER A 495 0.82 3.46 -12.69
N VAL A 496 0.59 3.58 -11.39
CA VAL A 496 0.76 2.49 -10.43
C VAL A 496 -0.52 1.66 -10.36
N ILE A 497 -0.39 0.35 -10.48
CA ILE A 497 -1.51 -0.59 -10.30
C ILE A 497 -1.81 -0.71 -8.80
N CYS A 498 -2.97 -0.25 -8.39
CA CYS A 498 -3.43 -0.25 -7.01
C CYS A 498 -4.22 -1.52 -6.69
N VAL A 499 -3.82 -2.25 -5.66
CA VAL A 499 -4.39 -3.55 -5.32
C VAL A 499 -5.10 -3.51 -3.97
N GLY A 500 -6.40 -3.82 -3.98
CA GLY A 500 -7.20 -4.05 -2.79
C GLY A 500 -7.25 -5.54 -2.39
N ALA A 501 -7.73 -5.83 -1.19
CA ALA A 501 -7.74 -7.16 -0.60
C ALA A 501 -9.14 -7.78 -0.51
N THR A 502 -9.24 -9.07 -0.87
CA THR A 502 -10.42 -9.92 -0.67
C THR A 502 -10.13 -11.05 0.31
N GLY A 503 -11.18 -11.53 1.00
CA GLY A 503 -11.09 -12.62 1.95
C GLY A 503 -11.65 -13.94 1.39
N TYR A 504 -10.95 -15.04 1.65
CA TYR A 504 -11.38 -16.40 1.34
C TYR A 504 -11.21 -17.36 2.51
N ARG A 505 -10.10 -17.23 3.24
CA ARG A 505 -9.77 -18.09 4.37
C ARG A 505 -10.17 -17.43 5.68
N THR A 506 -10.90 -18.15 6.53
CA THR A 506 -11.44 -17.64 7.80
C THR A 506 -10.61 -18.02 9.04
N GLY A 507 -9.44 -18.58 8.83
CA GLY A 507 -8.48 -18.99 9.87
C GLY A 507 -7.48 -20.00 9.36
N ILE A 508 -6.53 -20.32 10.21
CA ILE A 508 -5.46 -21.29 9.94
C ILE A 508 -5.34 -22.29 11.11
N THR A 509 -4.71 -23.43 10.85
CA THR A 509 -4.17 -24.28 11.90
C THR A 509 -2.67 -24.06 11.94
N ASN A 510 -2.11 -23.66 13.11
CA ASN A 510 -0.70 -23.37 13.26
C ASN A 510 0.14 -24.67 13.42
N TYR A 511 1.47 -24.52 13.45
CA TYR A 511 2.42 -25.62 13.61
C TYR A 511 2.27 -26.40 14.92
N LEU A 512 1.60 -25.82 15.94
CA LEU A 512 1.26 -26.47 17.20
C LEU A 512 -0.05 -27.25 17.15
N GLY A 513 -0.77 -27.22 16.01
CA GLY A 513 -2.09 -27.86 15.82
C GLY A 513 -3.26 -27.02 16.34
N GLU A 514 -3.05 -25.78 16.72
CA GLU A 514 -4.09 -24.87 17.22
C GLU A 514 -4.81 -24.17 16.06
N TYR A 515 -6.15 -24.19 16.07
CA TYR A 515 -6.91 -23.40 15.10
C TYR A 515 -6.99 -21.93 15.54
N ARG A 516 -6.56 -21.04 14.66
CA ARG A 516 -6.58 -19.60 14.84
C ARG A 516 -7.58 -18.96 13.87
N PRO A 517 -8.78 -18.58 14.36
CA PRO A 517 -9.77 -17.92 13.53
C PRO A 517 -9.37 -16.46 13.27
N PHE A 518 -9.45 -16.05 12.03
CA PHE A 518 -9.41 -14.65 11.61
C PHE A 518 -10.26 -14.50 10.36
N ASN A 519 -11.44 -13.91 10.52
CA ASN A 519 -12.40 -13.75 9.44
C ASN A 519 -12.61 -12.26 9.11
N ASP A 520 -12.03 -11.83 8.00
CA ASP A 520 -12.29 -10.52 7.42
C ASP A 520 -12.62 -10.66 5.93
N GLY A 521 -13.85 -11.06 5.67
CA GLY A 521 -14.38 -11.38 4.35
C GLY A 521 -14.30 -12.87 4.01
N THR A 522 -15.27 -13.33 3.21
CA THR A 522 -15.37 -14.70 2.71
C THR A 522 -15.79 -14.69 1.24
N ASN A 523 -15.45 -15.74 0.50
CA ASN A 523 -15.91 -15.96 -0.87
C ASN A 523 -15.59 -14.81 -1.84
N GLY A 524 -14.48 -14.10 -1.66
CA GLY A 524 -14.07 -12.99 -2.51
C GLY A 524 -14.67 -11.64 -2.12
N LYS A 525 -15.36 -11.55 -0.98
CA LYS A 525 -15.78 -10.24 -0.43
C LYS A 525 -14.55 -9.41 -0.09
N ARG A 526 -14.62 -8.09 -0.35
CA ARG A 526 -13.60 -7.13 0.09
C ARG A 526 -13.40 -7.25 1.60
N SER A 527 -12.17 -7.35 2.03
CA SER A 527 -11.80 -7.31 3.44
C SER A 527 -12.05 -5.91 4.01
N GLY A 528 -12.59 -5.84 5.23
CA GLY A 528 -13.01 -4.57 5.85
C GLY A 528 -11.88 -3.56 5.97
N TYR A 529 -10.66 -4.02 6.21
CA TYR A 529 -9.47 -3.17 6.30
C TYR A 529 -9.02 -2.61 4.94
N SER A 530 -9.34 -3.27 3.81
CA SER A 530 -8.86 -2.83 2.48
C SER A 530 -9.30 -1.40 2.18
N SER A 531 -8.35 -0.51 1.97
CA SER A 531 -8.58 0.90 1.66
C SER A 531 -9.44 1.07 0.41
N VAL A 532 -10.19 2.17 0.36
CA VAL A 532 -11.17 2.48 -0.67
C VAL A 532 -10.93 3.88 -1.24
N GLY A 533 -11.28 4.04 -2.52
CA GLY A 533 -11.23 5.32 -3.20
C GLY A 533 -12.39 6.28 -2.83
N PRO A 534 -12.57 7.30 -3.65
CA PRO A 534 -11.71 7.69 -4.76
C PRO A 534 -10.37 8.29 -4.30
N THR A 535 -9.46 8.55 -5.23
CA THR A 535 -8.28 9.40 -4.98
C THR A 535 -8.70 10.87 -4.81
N MET A 536 -7.74 11.73 -4.47
CA MET A 536 -8.02 13.16 -4.26
C MET A 536 -8.42 13.92 -5.51
N ASP A 537 -8.03 13.44 -6.67
CA ASP A 537 -8.45 13.91 -7.98
C ASP A 537 -9.63 13.08 -8.54
N TYR A 538 -10.37 12.39 -7.67
CA TYR A 538 -11.59 11.63 -7.93
C TYR A 538 -11.44 10.46 -8.93
N ARG A 539 -10.21 9.95 -9.15
CA ARG A 539 -10.03 8.71 -9.91
C ARG A 539 -10.50 7.52 -9.08
N ILE A 540 -11.07 6.52 -9.76
CA ILE A 540 -11.43 5.25 -9.14
C ILE A 540 -10.15 4.48 -8.80
N LYS A 541 -10.02 4.09 -7.54
CA LYS A 541 -9.05 3.15 -6.98
C LYS A 541 -9.75 2.35 -5.86
N PRO A 542 -9.32 1.10 -5.56
CA PRO A 542 -8.22 0.37 -6.19
C PRO A 542 -8.51 0.05 -7.66
N ASP A 543 -7.50 -0.37 -8.44
CA ASP A 543 -7.72 -0.83 -9.81
C ASP A 543 -8.25 -2.26 -9.84
N VAL A 544 -7.75 -3.12 -8.94
CA VAL A 544 -8.03 -4.56 -8.94
C VAL A 544 -7.99 -5.12 -7.53
N MET A 545 -8.70 -6.22 -7.32
CA MET A 545 -8.70 -6.97 -6.07
C MET A 545 -7.96 -8.31 -6.23
N ALA A 546 -7.35 -8.76 -5.13
CA ALA A 546 -6.82 -10.11 -5.01
C ALA A 546 -6.92 -10.62 -3.57
N PRO A 547 -6.80 -11.94 -3.32
CA PRO A 547 -6.80 -12.47 -1.95
C PRO A 547 -5.72 -11.83 -1.08
N GLY A 548 -6.10 -11.34 0.09
CA GLY A 548 -5.22 -10.65 1.04
C GLY A 548 -5.47 -11.04 2.51
N THR A 549 -6.26 -12.07 2.80
CA THR A 549 -6.57 -12.49 4.17
C THR A 549 -6.11 -13.93 4.43
N ASN A 550 -5.37 -14.14 5.52
CA ASN A 550 -4.79 -15.43 5.95
C ASN A 550 -3.98 -16.12 4.84
N VAL A 551 -3.03 -15.41 4.28
CA VAL A 551 -2.18 -15.95 3.23
C VAL A 551 -0.94 -16.56 3.79
N ILE A 552 -0.50 -17.67 3.20
CA ILE A 552 0.62 -18.43 3.69
C ILE A 552 1.79 -18.28 2.74
N SER A 553 2.94 -17.88 3.28
CA SER A 553 4.19 -17.72 2.54
C SER A 553 5.41 -17.91 3.43
N SER A 554 6.61 -17.78 2.85
CA SER A 554 7.90 -17.85 3.58
C SER A 554 7.99 -16.82 4.69
N TYR A 555 8.69 -17.17 5.78
CA TYR A 555 8.88 -16.30 6.93
C TYR A 555 10.36 -16.29 7.35
N SER A 556 10.88 -15.13 7.81
CA SER A 556 12.30 -14.99 8.09
C SER A 556 12.76 -15.91 9.22
N SER A 557 13.71 -16.80 8.89
CA SER A 557 14.35 -17.67 9.87
C SER A 557 15.16 -16.91 10.93
N TYR A 558 15.71 -15.75 10.55
CA TYR A 558 16.46 -14.88 11.47
C TYR A 558 15.55 -14.20 12.48
N TYR A 559 14.36 -13.78 12.06
CA TYR A 559 13.35 -13.22 12.94
C TYR A 559 12.83 -14.27 13.94
N ILE A 560 12.52 -15.48 13.48
CA ILE A 560 12.06 -16.58 14.34
C ILE A 560 13.14 -16.95 15.37
N GLU A 561 14.40 -17.01 14.96
CA GLU A 561 15.53 -17.30 15.85
C GLU A 561 15.67 -16.24 16.95
N LYS A 562 15.48 -14.96 16.61
CA LYS A 562 15.61 -13.83 17.54
C LYS A 562 14.37 -13.64 18.43
N HIS A 563 13.18 -13.91 17.89
CA HIS A 563 11.89 -13.64 18.51
C HIS A 563 10.99 -14.90 18.60
N PRO A 564 11.47 -16.03 19.15
CA PRO A 564 10.73 -17.30 19.12
C PRO A 564 9.38 -17.25 19.85
N ASP A 565 9.21 -16.33 20.80
CA ASP A 565 7.99 -16.15 21.59
C ASP A 565 7.09 -15.00 21.05
N ALA A 566 7.39 -14.43 19.89
CA ALA A 566 6.59 -13.38 19.32
C ALA A 566 5.19 -13.90 18.91
N SER A 567 4.16 -13.06 19.08
CA SER A 567 2.76 -13.46 18.86
C SER A 567 2.45 -13.81 17.42
N ASP A 568 3.18 -13.26 16.46
CA ASP A 568 3.07 -13.50 15.02
C ASP A 568 3.69 -14.84 14.59
N VAL A 569 4.69 -15.36 15.32
CA VAL A 569 5.23 -16.73 15.15
C VAL A 569 4.15 -17.79 15.42
N LEU A 570 3.14 -17.48 16.25
CA LEU A 570 1.99 -18.35 16.43
C LEU A 570 1.07 -18.45 15.18
N SER A 571 1.34 -17.67 14.15
CA SER A 571 0.70 -17.79 12.83
C SER A 571 1.51 -18.67 11.86
N ASP A 572 2.65 -19.22 12.28
CA ASP A 572 3.38 -20.24 11.51
C ASP A 572 2.50 -21.48 11.36
N VAL A 573 2.35 -21.96 10.14
CA VAL A 573 1.56 -23.15 9.84
C VAL A 573 2.41 -24.40 9.76
N GLU A 574 3.71 -24.23 9.50
CA GLU A 574 4.68 -25.32 9.39
C GLU A 574 6.10 -24.79 9.63
N HIS A 575 6.90 -25.56 10.40
CA HIS A 575 8.34 -25.39 10.52
C HIS A 575 9.06 -26.51 9.79
N PHE A 576 10.19 -26.22 9.16
CA PHE A 576 11.01 -27.20 8.45
C PHE A 576 12.50 -26.84 8.49
N ASP A 577 13.37 -27.86 8.50
CA ASP A 577 14.81 -27.66 8.62
C ASP A 577 15.52 -27.86 7.27
N VAL A 578 16.43 -26.94 6.93
CA VAL A 578 17.34 -27.06 5.80
C VAL A 578 18.74 -26.60 6.21
N ASN A 579 19.74 -27.42 5.99
CA ASN A 579 21.15 -27.14 6.30
C ASN A 579 21.40 -26.67 7.75
N GLY A 580 20.60 -27.17 8.69
CA GLY A 580 20.76 -26.87 10.13
C GLY A 580 20.13 -25.56 10.59
N ARG A 581 19.32 -24.89 9.73
CA ARG A 581 18.50 -23.71 10.06
C ARG A 581 17.02 -24.06 9.93
N THR A 582 16.21 -23.60 10.87
CA THR A 582 14.75 -23.78 10.87
C THR A 582 14.10 -22.61 10.11
N TYR A 583 13.27 -22.93 9.16
CA TYR A 583 12.45 -22.01 8.38
C TYR A 583 10.96 -22.26 8.63
N ALA A 584 10.12 -21.30 8.29
CA ALA A 584 8.68 -21.44 8.46
C ALA A 584 7.88 -20.98 7.25
N TRP A 585 6.65 -21.52 7.17
CA TRP A 585 5.56 -20.97 6.41
C TRP A 585 4.59 -20.30 7.37
N ASN A 586 4.38 -18.99 7.21
CA ASN A 586 3.56 -18.17 8.10
C ASN A 586 2.33 -17.62 7.39
N SER A 587 1.26 -17.40 8.14
CA SER A 587 0.00 -16.83 7.63
C SER A 587 -0.15 -15.38 8.08
N ASN A 588 -0.34 -14.51 7.10
CA ASN A 588 -0.50 -13.09 7.34
C ASN A 588 -1.70 -12.47 6.60
N THR A 589 -2.05 -11.20 6.91
CA THR A 589 -3.26 -10.53 6.41
C THR A 589 -3.03 -9.05 6.12
N GLY A 590 -3.48 -8.57 4.94
CA GLY A 590 -3.38 -7.18 4.49
C GLY A 590 -3.38 -6.99 2.97
N THR A 591 -3.50 -5.76 2.49
CA THR A 591 -3.37 -5.44 1.06
C THR A 591 -1.95 -5.67 0.54
N SER A 592 -0.97 -5.69 1.42
CA SER A 592 0.41 -6.05 1.09
C SER A 592 0.57 -7.46 0.55
N MET A 593 -0.37 -8.35 0.83
CA MET A 593 -0.32 -9.71 0.34
C MET A 593 -1.14 -9.91 -0.91
N SER A 594 -2.18 -9.12 -1.12
CA SER A 594 -2.87 -9.07 -2.40
C SER A 594 -1.98 -8.47 -3.50
N THR A 595 -1.11 -7.53 -3.15
CA THR A 595 -0.19 -6.87 -4.08
C THR A 595 0.77 -7.84 -4.78
N PRO A 596 1.54 -8.69 -4.07
CA PRO A 596 2.43 -9.66 -4.73
C PRO A 596 1.69 -10.74 -5.51
N VAL A 597 0.42 -11.04 -5.18
CA VAL A 597 -0.42 -11.92 -6.03
C VAL A 597 -0.61 -11.28 -7.41
N VAL A 598 -0.98 -9.99 -7.44
CA VAL A 598 -1.17 -9.26 -8.70
C VAL A 598 0.15 -9.04 -9.43
N SER A 599 1.21 -8.68 -8.73
CA SER A 599 2.55 -8.50 -9.33
C SER A 599 3.03 -9.79 -9.98
N GLY A 600 2.88 -10.92 -9.28
CA GLY A 600 3.23 -12.21 -9.83
C GLY A 600 2.35 -12.63 -11.02
N ALA A 601 1.06 -12.33 -11.00
CA ALA A 601 0.16 -12.53 -12.14
C ALA A 601 0.61 -11.71 -13.37
N ILE A 602 0.95 -10.45 -13.16
CA ILE A 602 1.48 -9.58 -14.23
C ILE A 602 2.81 -10.11 -14.76
N ALA A 603 3.67 -10.71 -13.93
CA ALA A 603 4.91 -11.35 -14.40
C ALA A 603 4.61 -12.52 -15.35
N LEU A 604 3.54 -13.31 -15.11
CA LEU A 604 3.12 -14.34 -16.05
C LEU A 604 2.63 -13.73 -17.37
N TRP A 605 1.96 -12.60 -17.33
CA TRP A 605 1.51 -11.86 -18.51
C TRP A 605 2.67 -11.23 -19.27
N LEU A 606 3.67 -10.67 -18.58
CA LEU A 606 4.90 -10.13 -19.19
C LEU A 606 5.75 -11.22 -19.83
N GLN A 607 5.75 -12.45 -19.31
CA GLN A 607 6.37 -13.59 -19.99
C GLN A 607 5.72 -13.87 -21.34
N ALA A 608 4.40 -13.66 -21.47
CA ALA A 608 3.68 -13.85 -22.72
C ALA A 608 3.80 -12.66 -23.67
N LYS A 609 3.79 -11.45 -23.13
CA LYS A 609 3.85 -10.17 -23.85
C LYS A 609 4.73 -9.18 -23.08
N PRO A 610 6.05 -9.13 -23.39
CA PRO A 610 7.05 -8.37 -22.63
C PRO A 610 6.88 -6.84 -22.65
N ASP A 611 6.11 -6.31 -23.59
CA ASP A 611 5.92 -4.88 -23.83
C ASP A 611 4.58 -4.32 -23.30
N LEU A 612 3.90 -5.05 -22.43
CA LEU A 612 2.68 -4.57 -21.79
C LEU A 612 2.95 -3.27 -21.00
N THR A 613 2.05 -2.30 -21.15
CA THR A 613 2.04 -1.05 -20.39
C THR A 613 1.06 -1.15 -19.21
N PRO A 614 1.14 -0.26 -18.20
CA PRO A 614 0.13 -0.17 -17.14
C PRO A 614 -1.29 0.01 -17.72
N GLN A 615 -1.45 0.81 -18.78
CA GLN A 615 -2.73 1.05 -19.44
C GLN A 615 -3.27 -0.20 -20.14
N ASP A 616 -2.40 -1.04 -20.71
CA ASP A 616 -2.84 -2.32 -21.31
C ASP A 616 -3.32 -3.29 -20.23
N ILE A 617 -2.65 -3.31 -19.08
CA ILE A 617 -3.05 -4.13 -17.92
C ILE A 617 -4.42 -3.70 -17.39
N LEU A 618 -4.69 -2.39 -17.27
CA LEU A 618 -6.02 -1.89 -16.87
C LEU A 618 -7.11 -2.34 -17.86
N LYS A 619 -6.84 -2.33 -19.17
CA LYS A 619 -7.78 -2.85 -20.19
C LYS A 619 -8.00 -4.36 -20.06
N VAL A 620 -6.97 -5.13 -19.67
CA VAL A 620 -7.12 -6.56 -19.36
C VAL A 620 -8.02 -6.74 -18.15
N PHE A 621 -7.83 -5.98 -17.08
CA PHE A 621 -8.70 -6.03 -15.90
C PHE A 621 -10.16 -5.72 -16.25
N GLU A 622 -10.40 -4.67 -17.03
CA GLU A 622 -11.75 -4.28 -17.49
C GLU A 622 -12.48 -5.45 -18.18
N ARG A 623 -11.76 -6.22 -19.02
CA ARG A 623 -12.35 -7.31 -19.81
C ARG A 623 -12.45 -8.65 -19.08
N THR A 624 -11.61 -8.88 -18.07
CA THR A 624 -11.36 -10.25 -17.57
C THR A 624 -11.58 -10.47 -16.08
N CYS A 625 -11.56 -9.41 -15.26
CA CYS A 625 -11.80 -9.54 -13.82
C CYS A 625 -13.15 -10.17 -13.49
N SER A 626 -13.19 -10.92 -12.41
CA SER A 626 -14.42 -11.49 -11.88
C SER A 626 -15.08 -10.53 -10.87
N HIS A 627 -16.40 -10.46 -10.90
CA HIS A 627 -17.19 -9.58 -10.05
C HIS A 627 -17.75 -10.34 -8.86
N TYR A 628 -17.43 -9.88 -7.63
CA TYR A 628 -17.96 -10.45 -6.40
C TYR A 628 -19.48 -10.27 -6.31
N ASP A 629 -19.96 -9.07 -6.56
CA ASP A 629 -21.37 -8.72 -6.54
C ASP A 629 -21.80 -8.22 -7.93
N PRO A 630 -22.57 -9.00 -8.67
CA PRO A 630 -23.01 -8.62 -10.01
C PRO A 630 -24.05 -7.48 -10.04
N THR A 631 -24.53 -7.04 -8.88
CA THR A 631 -25.45 -5.89 -8.78
C THR A 631 -24.74 -4.55 -8.73
N LEU A 632 -23.41 -4.57 -8.47
CA LEU A 632 -22.58 -3.37 -8.48
C LEU A 632 -22.12 -3.02 -9.89
N SER A 633 -21.97 -1.71 -10.15
CA SER A 633 -21.26 -1.24 -11.33
C SER A 633 -19.75 -1.39 -11.15
N TYR A 634 -19.03 -1.75 -12.21
CA TYR A 634 -17.57 -1.84 -12.23
C TYR A 634 -17.01 -0.98 -13.38
N PRO A 635 -15.85 -0.29 -13.19
CA PRO A 635 -15.10 -0.22 -11.93
C PRO A 635 -15.80 0.65 -10.87
N ASN A 636 -15.46 0.44 -9.60
CA ASN A 636 -15.94 1.26 -8.49
C ASN A 636 -14.87 1.41 -7.38
N ASN A 637 -15.08 2.34 -6.46
CA ASN A 637 -14.11 2.70 -5.42
C ASN A 637 -13.84 1.62 -4.37
N TYR A 638 -14.60 0.54 -4.35
CA TYR A 638 -14.49 -0.56 -3.38
C TYR A 638 -13.80 -1.80 -3.96
N TYR A 639 -13.98 -2.07 -5.25
CA TYR A 639 -13.51 -3.29 -5.91
C TYR A 639 -12.68 -3.03 -7.17
N GLY A 640 -12.54 -1.78 -7.63
CA GLY A 640 -11.94 -1.48 -8.91
C GLY A 640 -12.68 -2.19 -10.05
N TYR A 641 -11.95 -2.81 -10.97
CA TYR A 641 -12.48 -3.67 -12.02
C TYR A 641 -12.98 -5.05 -11.54
N GLY A 642 -12.74 -5.39 -10.27
CA GLY A 642 -13.07 -6.68 -9.66
C GLY A 642 -11.84 -7.49 -9.28
N GLN A 643 -12.02 -8.78 -9.01
CA GLN A 643 -10.90 -9.67 -8.67
C GLN A 643 -10.20 -10.17 -9.93
N ILE A 644 -8.86 -10.12 -9.91
CA ILE A 644 -8.02 -10.60 -11.01
C ILE A 644 -8.31 -12.07 -11.36
N ASP A 645 -8.43 -12.36 -12.64
CA ASP A 645 -8.45 -13.71 -13.21
C ASP A 645 -7.24 -13.87 -14.14
N VAL A 646 -6.22 -14.55 -13.64
CA VAL A 646 -4.91 -14.64 -14.31
C VAL A 646 -4.99 -15.40 -15.62
N TYR A 647 -5.80 -16.46 -15.67
CA TYR A 647 -5.96 -17.28 -16.87
C TYR A 647 -6.74 -16.53 -17.95
N ARG A 648 -7.89 -15.93 -17.60
CA ARG A 648 -8.67 -15.14 -18.56
C ARG A 648 -7.87 -13.94 -19.08
N GLY A 649 -7.12 -13.28 -18.19
CA GLY A 649 -6.22 -12.19 -18.60
C GLY A 649 -5.15 -12.66 -19.60
N LEU A 650 -4.57 -13.84 -19.38
CA LEU A 650 -3.58 -14.39 -20.31
C LEU A 650 -4.19 -14.78 -21.66
N LEU A 651 -5.40 -15.35 -21.67
CA LEU A 651 -6.12 -15.64 -22.92
C LEU A 651 -6.41 -14.37 -23.71
N ASP A 652 -6.85 -13.30 -23.03
CA ASP A 652 -7.12 -11.99 -23.64
C ASP A 652 -5.85 -11.39 -24.26
N ILE A 653 -4.72 -11.42 -23.54
CA ILE A 653 -3.41 -10.92 -24.00
C ILE A 653 -2.93 -11.68 -25.24
N LEU A 654 -3.14 -12.98 -25.27
CA LEU A 654 -2.73 -13.84 -26.39
C LEU A 654 -3.71 -13.82 -27.57
N GLY A 655 -4.85 -13.11 -27.45
CA GLY A 655 -5.90 -13.06 -28.48
C GLY A 655 -6.57 -14.42 -28.70
N ILE A 656 -6.59 -15.26 -27.67
CA ILE A 656 -7.25 -16.59 -27.70
C ILE A 656 -8.72 -16.37 -27.38
N ASP A 657 -9.46 -15.87 -28.34
CA ASP A 657 -10.85 -15.38 -28.16
C ASP A 657 -11.90 -16.47 -27.92
N LYS A 658 -11.57 -17.73 -28.13
CA LYS A 658 -12.51 -18.84 -27.89
C LYS A 658 -11.76 -20.14 -27.63
N ILE A 659 -11.80 -20.61 -26.40
CA ILE A 659 -11.88 -22.04 -26.22
C ILE A 659 -13.29 -22.42 -26.73
N GLU A 660 -13.39 -23.07 -27.88
CA GLU A 660 -14.64 -23.69 -28.30
C GLU A 660 -15.07 -24.62 -27.15
N GLY A 661 -16.08 -24.24 -26.38
CA GLY A 661 -16.59 -24.98 -25.23
C GLY A 661 -16.86 -24.17 -23.96
N ILE A 662 -16.42 -22.89 -23.82
CA ILE A 662 -16.82 -22.04 -22.67
C ILE A 662 -17.43 -20.75 -23.21
N SER A 663 -18.66 -20.78 -23.68
CA SER A 663 -19.43 -19.57 -23.91
C SER A 663 -20.05 -19.12 -22.59
N SER A 664 -19.70 -17.95 -22.11
CA SER A 664 -20.26 -17.30 -20.92
C SER A 664 -21.72 -16.81 -21.10
N HIS A 665 -22.38 -17.22 -22.17
CA HIS A 665 -23.77 -16.90 -22.49
C HIS A 665 -24.56 -18.14 -23.00
N GLN A 666 -24.32 -19.33 -22.41
CA GLN A 666 -25.34 -20.34 -22.46
C GLN A 666 -26.19 -20.20 -21.20
N VAL A 667 -27.44 -19.83 -21.38
CA VAL A 667 -28.53 -20.15 -20.44
C VAL A 667 -28.21 -21.52 -19.86
N GLN A 668 -28.04 -21.63 -18.53
CA GLN A 668 -27.77 -22.93 -17.89
C GLN A 668 -28.98 -23.82 -18.17
N ARG A 669 -28.88 -24.58 -19.27
CA ARG A 669 -29.88 -25.50 -19.69
C ARG A 669 -30.09 -26.66 -18.70
N VAL A 670 -29.08 -26.85 -17.84
CA VAL A 670 -29.04 -27.91 -16.82
C VAL A 670 -28.82 -27.30 -15.45
N LYS A 671 -29.70 -27.55 -14.51
CA LYS A 671 -29.60 -27.19 -13.09
C LYS A 671 -29.49 -28.46 -12.25
N CYS A 672 -28.62 -28.46 -11.26
CA CYS A 672 -28.47 -29.55 -10.31
C CYS A 672 -28.85 -29.08 -8.90
N ARG A 673 -29.57 -29.89 -8.13
CA ARG A 673 -29.91 -29.62 -6.73
C ARG A 673 -29.94 -30.93 -5.92
N PRO A 674 -29.21 -31.02 -4.82
CA PRO A 674 -29.30 -32.19 -3.92
C PRO A 674 -30.45 -32.01 -2.93
N ALA A 675 -31.16 -33.04 -2.66
CA ALA A 675 -32.17 -33.14 -1.61
C ALA A 675 -32.40 -34.60 -1.20
N ASP A 676 -32.46 -34.88 0.08
CA ASP A 676 -32.82 -36.17 0.68
C ASP A 676 -32.06 -37.39 0.11
N GLY A 677 -30.73 -37.23 -0.10
CA GLY A 677 -29.90 -38.30 -0.67
C GLY A 677 -30.08 -38.54 -2.17
N ILE A 678 -30.74 -37.61 -2.87
CA ILE A 678 -30.94 -37.64 -4.31
C ILE A 678 -30.36 -36.36 -4.93
N LEU A 679 -29.60 -36.47 -6.02
CA LEU A 679 -29.22 -35.37 -6.88
C LEU A 679 -30.25 -35.25 -8.01
N TYR A 680 -31.01 -34.18 -8.00
CA TYR A 680 -31.92 -33.81 -9.07
C TYR A 680 -31.14 -33.04 -10.15
N VAL A 681 -31.29 -33.49 -11.41
CA VAL A 681 -30.70 -32.84 -12.59
C VAL A 681 -31.85 -32.36 -13.46
N ASP A 682 -32.13 -31.07 -13.43
CA ASP A 682 -33.22 -30.46 -14.19
C ASP A 682 -32.70 -29.96 -15.55
N ILE A 683 -33.26 -30.45 -16.64
CA ILE A 683 -32.97 -30.00 -18.01
C ILE A 683 -34.14 -29.14 -18.47
N GLU A 684 -33.90 -27.85 -18.72
CA GLU A 684 -34.93 -26.84 -19.01
C GLU A 684 -35.37 -26.85 -20.49
N GLU A 685 -34.47 -27.23 -21.42
CA GLU A 685 -34.77 -27.28 -22.85
C GLU A 685 -34.34 -28.59 -23.49
N GLU A 686 -35.09 -29.05 -24.46
CA GLU A 686 -34.79 -30.25 -25.21
C GLU A 686 -33.63 -30.07 -26.17
N GLY A 687 -32.60 -30.92 -26.12
CA GLY A 687 -31.47 -30.92 -27.04
C GLY A 687 -31.74 -31.76 -28.30
N LYS A 688 -30.78 -31.69 -29.24
CA LYS A 688 -30.80 -32.64 -30.36
C LYS A 688 -30.39 -34.00 -29.81
N LYS A 689 -31.29 -35.00 -29.91
CA LYS A 689 -31.17 -36.37 -29.38
C LYS A 689 -29.76 -36.86 -29.08
N GLY A 690 -29.43 -37.06 -27.82
CA GLY A 690 -28.15 -37.54 -27.32
C GLY A 690 -28.26 -38.03 -25.89
N SER A 691 -27.18 -38.46 -25.29
CA SER A 691 -27.10 -38.77 -23.86
C SER A 691 -26.09 -37.83 -23.18
N MET A 692 -26.41 -37.41 -21.96
CA MET A 692 -25.53 -36.66 -21.08
C MET A 692 -24.90 -37.58 -20.03
N THR A 693 -23.70 -37.26 -19.59
CA THR A 693 -23.01 -37.95 -18.50
C THR A 693 -22.91 -37.00 -17.31
N VAL A 694 -23.49 -37.40 -16.19
CA VAL A 694 -23.39 -36.73 -14.91
C VAL A 694 -22.29 -37.43 -14.10
N SER A 695 -21.22 -36.71 -13.78
CA SER A 695 -20.09 -37.20 -12.99
C SER A 695 -20.01 -36.46 -11.68
N ILE A 696 -19.86 -37.15 -10.56
CA ILE A 696 -19.79 -36.62 -9.21
C ILE A 696 -18.37 -36.89 -8.67
N TYR A 697 -17.65 -35.86 -8.30
CA TYR A 697 -16.29 -35.95 -7.83
C TYR A 697 -16.19 -35.51 -6.37
N ALA A 698 -15.33 -36.13 -5.59
CA ALA A 698 -14.88 -35.60 -4.30
C ALA A 698 -13.98 -34.38 -4.50
N THR A 699 -13.79 -33.59 -3.46
CA THR A 699 -12.95 -32.34 -3.50
C THR A 699 -11.48 -32.57 -3.89
N ASN A 700 -10.99 -33.83 -3.78
CA ASN A 700 -9.67 -34.26 -4.23
C ASN A 700 -9.62 -34.73 -5.70
N GLY A 701 -10.71 -34.54 -6.46
CA GLY A 701 -10.81 -34.90 -7.87
C GLY A 701 -11.15 -36.38 -8.16
N ILE A 702 -11.36 -37.21 -7.14
CA ILE A 702 -11.71 -38.62 -7.31
C ILE A 702 -13.15 -38.71 -7.78
N LEU A 703 -13.40 -39.45 -8.89
CA LEU A 703 -14.74 -39.74 -9.38
C LEU A 703 -15.45 -40.70 -8.39
N MET A 704 -16.54 -40.24 -7.80
CA MET A 704 -17.31 -40.99 -6.80
C MET A 704 -18.50 -41.68 -7.39
N LYS A 705 -19.14 -41.06 -8.37
CA LYS A 705 -20.31 -41.63 -9.06
C LYS A 705 -20.43 -41.05 -10.46
N GLN A 706 -20.98 -41.89 -11.39
CA GLN A 706 -21.28 -41.46 -12.74
C GLN A 706 -22.63 -42.04 -13.16
N ALA A 707 -23.46 -41.26 -13.83
CA ALA A 707 -24.73 -41.67 -14.38
C ALA A 707 -24.89 -41.09 -15.80
N ARG A 708 -25.59 -41.87 -16.66
CA ARG A 708 -26.04 -41.39 -17.97
C ARG A 708 -27.50 -41.00 -17.88
N ILE A 709 -27.85 -39.86 -18.45
CA ILE A 709 -29.22 -39.36 -18.58
C ILE A 709 -29.48 -38.98 -20.04
N ASP A 710 -30.74 -38.92 -20.44
CA ASP A 710 -31.11 -38.52 -21.79
C ASP A 710 -31.09 -36.98 -21.92
N ASP A 711 -30.80 -36.48 -23.13
CA ASP A 711 -30.80 -35.03 -23.42
C ASP A 711 -32.23 -34.58 -23.82
N THR A 712 -33.17 -34.77 -22.91
CA THR A 712 -34.57 -34.34 -23.04
C THR A 712 -34.97 -33.48 -21.87
N ALA A 713 -35.85 -32.49 -22.10
CA ALA A 713 -36.36 -31.64 -21.02
C ALA A 713 -37.03 -32.49 -19.94
N GLY A 714 -36.69 -32.24 -18.67
CA GLY A 714 -37.21 -33.00 -17.54
C GLY A 714 -36.28 -32.99 -16.33
N THR A 715 -36.72 -33.65 -15.27
CA THR A 715 -35.97 -33.82 -14.02
C THR A 715 -35.50 -35.27 -13.90
N TYR A 716 -34.19 -35.46 -13.85
CA TYR A 716 -33.54 -36.74 -13.64
C TYR A 716 -33.07 -36.87 -12.19
N GLN A 717 -33.22 -38.08 -11.61
CA GLN A 717 -32.87 -38.35 -10.22
C GLN A 717 -31.69 -39.31 -10.18
N ILE A 718 -30.65 -38.94 -9.45
CA ILE A 718 -29.46 -39.75 -9.23
C ILE A 718 -29.33 -39.96 -7.72
N ASP A 719 -29.47 -41.22 -7.29
CA ASP A 719 -29.28 -41.57 -5.89
C ASP A 719 -27.83 -41.30 -5.46
N ILE A 720 -27.64 -40.46 -4.44
CA ILE A 720 -26.37 -40.12 -3.84
C ILE A 720 -26.29 -40.51 -2.36
N SER A 721 -27.27 -41.25 -1.85
CA SER A 721 -27.37 -41.66 -0.45
C SER A 721 -26.16 -42.48 0.05
N ASN A 722 -25.48 -43.18 -0.86
CA ASN A 722 -24.30 -43.98 -0.55
C ASN A 722 -22.97 -43.19 -0.56
N LEU A 723 -23.00 -41.92 -0.89
CA LEU A 723 -21.78 -41.10 -0.80
C LEU A 723 -21.50 -40.69 0.65
N PRO A 724 -20.23 -40.71 1.12
CA PRO A 724 -19.90 -40.21 2.44
C PRO A 724 -20.33 -38.76 2.66
N LYS A 725 -20.58 -38.36 3.91
CA LYS A 725 -20.85 -36.93 4.19
C LYS A 725 -19.67 -36.09 3.77
N GLY A 726 -19.90 -35.08 2.91
CA GLY A 726 -18.80 -34.26 2.37
C GLY A 726 -19.29 -33.25 1.33
N ILE A 727 -18.34 -32.58 0.72
CA ILE A 727 -18.55 -31.65 -0.38
C ILE A 727 -18.17 -32.34 -1.68
N TYR A 728 -19.02 -32.22 -2.69
CA TYR A 728 -18.87 -32.86 -3.97
C TYR A 728 -19.04 -31.86 -5.12
N ALA A 729 -18.28 -32.07 -6.18
CA ALA A 729 -18.45 -31.36 -7.45
C ALA A 729 -19.28 -32.25 -8.43
N VAL A 730 -20.26 -31.65 -9.06
CA VAL A 730 -21.04 -32.31 -10.13
C VAL A 730 -20.62 -31.69 -11.45
N GLN A 731 -20.31 -32.56 -12.41
CA GLN A 731 -20.06 -32.17 -13.79
C GLN A 731 -21.05 -32.90 -14.70
N VAL A 732 -21.72 -32.16 -15.57
CA VAL A 732 -22.63 -32.72 -16.58
C VAL A 732 -22.03 -32.43 -17.95
N ASN A 733 -21.72 -33.50 -18.70
CA ASN A 733 -21.11 -33.43 -20.02
C ASN A 733 -21.97 -34.15 -21.05
N GLY A 734 -22.06 -33.61 -22.25
CA GLY A 734 -22.74 -34.20 -23.39
C GLY A 734 -23.94 -33.39 -23.85
N GLY A 735 -24.73 -33.95 -24.78
CA GLY A 735 -25.80 -33.23 -25.45
C GLY A 735 -25.33 -32.51 -26.71
N THR A 736 -26.27 -31.98 -27.50
CA THR A 736 -25.95 -31.19 -28.71
C THR A 736 -26.79 -29.92 -28.74
N PRO A 737 -26.18 -28.72 -28.69
CA PRO A 737 -24.71 -28.48 -28.55
C PRO A 737 -24.17 -28.96 -27.19
N SER A 738 -22.90 -29.35 -27.13
CA SER A 738 -22.27 -29.89 -25.91
C SER A 738 -22.46 -28.90 -24.74
N THR A 739 -23.14 -29.37 -23.69
CA THR A 739 -23.43 -28.57 -22.49
C THR A 739 -22.56 -29.09 -21.35
N THR A 740 -21.81 -28.18 -20.71
CA THR A 740 -21.06 -28.51 -19.50
C THR A 740 -21.58 -27.63 -18.37
N GLY A 741 -22.07 -28.24 -17.32
CA GLY A 741 -22.48 -27.55 -16.10
C GLY A 741 -21.68 -28.11 -14.92
N SER A 742 -21.30 -27.28 -13.96
CA SER A 742 -20.69 -27.75 -12.72
C SER A 742 -21.35 -27.09 -11.51
N MET A 743 -21.48 -27.84 -10.42
CA MET A 743 -22.04 -27.37 -9.16
C MET A 743 -21.32 -28.03 -7.98
N LEU A 744 -21.16 -27.31 -6.90
CA LEU A 744 -20.73 -27.84 -5.61
C LEU A 744 -21.96 -28.08 -4.73
N PHE A 745 -22.05 -29.23 -4.08
CA PHE A 745 -23.07 -29.49 -3.09
C PHE A 745 -22.51 -30.21 -1.86
N ARG A 746 -23.21 -30.06 -0.74
CA ARG A 746 -22.92 -30.78 0.51
C ARG A 746 -23.98 -31.83 0.75
N GLN A 747 -23.55 -33.08 0.98
CA GLN A 747 -24.38 -34.17 1.44
C GLN A 747 -24.37 -34.28 2.95
#